data_e2450c26d4370950d44258abaa3d9ad1
#
_entry.id   e2450c26d4370950d44258abaa3d9ad1
#
_cell.length_a   1.000
_cell.length_b   1.000
_cell.length_c   1.000
_cell.angle_alpha   90.00
_cell.angle_beta   90.00
_cell.angle_gamma   90.00
#
_symmetry.space_group_name_H-M   'P 1'
#
loop_
_entity.id
_entity.type
_entity.pdbx_description
1 polymer ?
#
loop_
_entity_poly.entity_id
_entity_poly.type
_entity_poly.pdbx_seq_one_letter_code
_entity_poly.pdbx_strand_id
1 'polypeptide(L)'
;MNFSWSRRDILRGLLGAAAIHVPWISRMKNDSKANASPIEVHVTSISSQTFRLSLLPLQGASVGAIPADGSLVRESWGEPIAKVRGSTEHSISAGNARLQISSYPLSIAIAYADGKLVQELRWDEDSSSLTFLTGTTPLFGLGEGGEQFDRRGSLDLMKSGQSGYKLATHGGRVPIPWIIGTQGWAMFFHQPYGTFDLRGPEAKFKPASTSAKLLLDLFFTMAQDPATIMAEYARLTGLPEMPPLWSLGYQQSHRTLASREEVLGVAKTFREKKLPCDTLIYLGTGFCPSGWNTENGSFVWNSRVFADPKAMLDELHSQHFKVVPHVVILSDRLHGSVQDACDLLCFDEAQASCYWDAHRRDFAMGIDGWWPDEGDPMDVASRLTRNRMYWEGPQLDRPNERPYALHRNGYAGMQRYASFLWSGDVYSTWETLKTHIPLAINTGLSGIPYWGTDIGGFVPTPEFTAELYVRWFQFGAFCPLFRCHGRAWKLRVPWGWNTGDPGPTEIEHYTGAAIPDSSQLHDARVEVICRKYLELRYRLLPYLYSMVHEGTKTGLPVMRALWLHFPNDASAVSCGDEYLWGRSFLVAPVVEKGAANRRVYLPQGEWHDFWSEEQTTGGREIIRNIDLETMPLYVRAGSIVPMGPVKQFTSEKSDAPLTLSIYPGADASFLLYEDDGTSFNYRNGEWMGIEMSWNESRQTLRLELASRSHMLPPSPRDIEVRLKGKTQMVKFTGKPIEMSF
;
A
#
# COMPACT_ATOMS: atom_id res chain seq x y z
N MET A 1 -4.24 -45.93 -1.93
CA MET A 1 -5.62 -46.15 -2.40
C MET A 1 -6.03 -44.95 -3.20
N ASN A 2 -6.06 -45.12 -4.52
CA ASN A 2 -6.40 -44.06 -5.47
C ASN A 2 -7.93 -43.91 -5.53
N PHE A 3 -8.46 -42.73 -5.21
CA PHE A 3 -9.83 -42.38 -5.55
C PHE A 3 -9.82 -41.40 -6.72
N SER A 4 -10.20 -41.92 -7.89
CA SER A 4 -10.49 -41.12 -9.10
C SER A 4 -11.96 -40.73 -9.07
N TRP A 5 -12.26 -39.44 -9.11
CA TRP A 5 -13.62 -38.91 -9.31
C TRP A 5 -13.93 -38.85 -10.81
N SER A 6 -15.06 -39.40 -11.24
CA SER A 6 -15.48 -39.42 -12.64
C SER A 6 -16.18 -38.11 -13.02
N ARG A 7 -16.05 -37.72 -14.30
CA ARG A 7 -16.69 -36.50 -14.88
C ARG A 7 -18.23 -36.43 -14.75
N ARG A 8 -18.88 -37.49 -14.25
CA ARG A 8 -20.35 -37.51 -14.04
C ARG A 8 -20.79 -36.93 -12.70
N ASP A 9 -19.90 -36.80 -11.73
CA ASP A 9 -20.23 -36.27 -10.39
C ASP A 9 -20.19 -34.75 -10.34
N ILE A 10 -19.52 -34.10 -11.30
CA ILE A 10 -19.39 -32.65 -11.42
C ILE A 10 -20.63 -31.98 -12.07
N LEU A 11 -21.42 -32.73 -12.82
CA LEU A 11 -22.56 -32.20 -13.57
C LEU A 11 -23.93 -32.26 -12.83
N ARG A 12 -23.94 -32.75 -11.58
CA ARG A 12 -25.17 -32.76 -10.75
C ARG A 12 -25.24 -31.63 -9.72
N GLY A 13 -24.21 -30.75 -9.62
CA GLY A 13 -24.15 -29.63 -8.72
C GLY A 13 -24.68 -28.29 -9.28
N LEU A 14 -25.13 -28.23 -10.53
CA LEU A 14 -25.42 -26.96 -11.22
C LEU A 14 -26.90 -26.69 -11.51
N LEU A 15 -27.81 -27.32 -10.79
CA LEU A 15 -29.25 -26.96 -10.86
C LEU A 15 -29.86 -27.00 -9.45
N GLY A 16 -29.82 -25.88 -8.75
CA GLY A 16 -30.45 -25.73 -7.46
C GLY A 16 -30.12 -24.44 -6.72
N ALA A 17 -30.20 -23.29 -7.41
CA ALA A 17 -30.30 -22.01 -6.70
C ALA A 17 -31.71 -21.82 -6.15
N ALA A 18 -32.10 -22.69 -5.22
CA ALA A 18 -33.27 -22.44 -4.36
C ALA A 18 -32.76 -21.71 -3.11
N ALA A 19 -33.31 -20.53 -2.87
CA ALA A 19 -33.12 -19.78 -1.66
C ALA A 19 -33.31 -20.69 -0.44
N ILE A 20 -32.23 -21.04 0.22
CA ILE A 20 -32.32 -21.70 1.53
C ILE A 20 -32.68 -20.58 2.52
N HIS A 21 -33.97 -20.37 2.65
CA HIS A 21 -34.55 -19.77 3.85
C HIS A 21 -34.33 -20.80 4.96
N VAL A 22 -33.26 -20.67 5.72
CA VAL A 22 -33.12 -21.39 6.99
C VAL A 22 -33.86 -20.57 8.04
N PRO A 23 -35.01 -21.03 8.54
CA PRO A 23 -35.69 -20.32 9.61
C PRO A 23 -34.97 -20.65 10.93
N TRP A 24 -34.02 -19.80 11.30
CA TRP A 24 -33.36 -19.86 12.62
C TRP A 24 -34.24 -19.36 13.76
N ILE A 25 -35.43 -18.86 13.47
CA ILE A 25 -36.36 -18.26 14.45
C ILE A 25 -37.08 -19.31 15.33
N SER A 26 -36.96 -20.63 15.09
CA SER A 26 -37.81 -21.61 15.77
C SER A 26 -37.12 -22.53 16.78
N ARG A 27 -35.93 -22.20 17.31
CA ARG A 27 -35.27 -23.02 18.35
C ARG A 27 -34.88 -22.29 19.65
N MET A 28 -35.53 -21.20 20.00
CA MET A 28 -35.40 -20.65 21.35
C MET A 28 -36.68 -20.94 22.13
N LYS A 29 -36.71 -22.08 22.82
CA LYS A 29 -37.63 -22.28 23.94
C LYS A 29 -37.13 -21.48 25.13
N ASN A 30 -38.04 -20.65 25.64
CA ASN A 30 -38.03 -19.94 26.90
C ASN A 30 -37.23 -20.64 28.03
N ASP A 31 -36.15 -20.01 28.43
CA ASP A 31 -35.72 -20.01 29.83
C ASP A 31 -35.81 -18.57 30.35
N SER A 32 -36.88 -18.31 31.04
CA SER A 32 -37.22 -17.04 31.66
C SER A 32 -36.35 -16.76 32.87
N LYS A 33 -35.22 -16.07 32.67
CA LYS A 33 -34.68 -15.13 33.66
C LYS A 33 -34.29 -13.87 32.90
N ALA A 34 -35.16 -12.89 32.89
CA ALA A 34 -34.91 -11.55 32.39
C ALA A 34 -33.88 -10.85 33.27
N ASN A 35 -32.60 -11.20 33.13
CA ASN A 35 -31.51 -10.32 33.53
C ASN A 35 -31.30 -9.36 32.34
N ALA A 36 -31.58 -8.08 32.55
CA ALA A 36 -31.22 -7.05 31.58
C ALA A 36 -29.72 -7.15 31.29
N SER A 37 -29.36 -7.18 30.02
CA SER A 37 -27.96 -7.16 29.64
C SER A 37 -27.27 -5.96 30.29
N PRO A 38 -26.10 -6.12 30.91
CA PRO A 38 -25.35 -5.03 31.52
C PRO A 38 -24.71 -4.12 30.45
N ILE A 39 -25.12 -4.21 29.20
CA ILE A 39 -24.56 -3.52 28.03
C ILE A 39 -25.55 -2.52 27.47
N GLU A 40 -25.06 -1.33 27.16
CA GLU A 40 -25.78 -0.34 26.34
C GLU A 40 -25.15 -0.30 24.94
N VAL A 41 -26.00 -0.40 23.91
CA VAL A 41 -25.58 -0.28 22.52
C VAL A 41 -25.88 1.14 22.02
N HIS A 42 -24.83 1.87 21.63
CA HIS A 42 -24.97 3.15 20.97
C HIS A 42 -24.88 2.97 19.44
N VAL A 43 -25.80 3.57 18.70
CA VAL A 43 -25.79 3.63 17.24
C VAL A 43 -25.61 5.08 16.84
N THR A 44 -24.53 5.40 16.09
CA THR A 44 -24.26 6.75 15.59
C THR A 44 -24.21 6.71 14.06
N SER A 45 -24.96 7.58 13.40
CA SER A 45 -24.92 7.70 11.93
C SER A 45 -23.72 8.56 11.52
N ILE A 46 -22.88 8.05 10.59
CA ILE A 46 -21.68 8.73 10.10
C ILE A 46 -21.93 9.31 8.70
N SER A 47 -22.51 8.51 7.84
CA SER A 47 -22.91 8.87 6.47
C SER A 47 -24.13 8.04 6.05
N SER A 48 -24.57 8.16 4.79
CA SER A 48 -25.58 7.26 4.24
C SER A 48 -25.11 5.80 4.15
N GLN A 49 -23.80 5.54 4.13
CA GLN A 49 -23.20 4.22 3.95
C GLN A 49 -22.59 3.66 5.24
N THR A 50 -22.26 4.51 6.22
CA THR A 50 -21.48 4.11 7.41
C THR A 50 -22.19 4.53 8.70
N PHE A 51 -22.21 3.64 9.67
CA PHE A 51 -22.63 3.90 11.05
C PHE A 51 -21.63 3.32 12.05
N ARG A 52 -21.65 3.84 13.27
CA ARG A 52 -20.83 3.37 14.37
C ARG A 52 -21.69 2.60 15.38
N LEU A 53 -21.18 1.49 15.86
CA LEU A 53 -21.72 0.69 16.95
C LEU A 53 -20.72 0.70 18.11
N SER A 54 -21.15 1.17 19.29
CA SER A 54 -20.35 1.12 20.50
C SER A 54 -21.09 0.32 21.56
N LEU A 55 -20.45 -0.73 22.06
CA LEU A 55 -20.95 -1.59 23.13
C LEU A 55 -20.30 -1.14 24.44
N LEU A 56 -21.08 -0.57 25.32
CA LEU A 56 -20.63 0.10 26.54
C LEU A 56 -21.16 -0.63 27.77
N PRO A 57 -20.31 -0.98 28.76
CA PRO A 57 -20.80 -1.59 29.98
C PRO A 57 -21.56 -0.57 30.81
N LEU A 58 -22.67 -1.00 31.36
CA LEU A 58 -23.45 -0.20 32.32
C LEU A 58 -22.76 -0.26 33.71
N GLN A 59 -22.05 0.78 34.08
CA GLN A 59 -21.51 0.99 35.42
C GLN A 59 -22.30 2.09 36.12
N GLY A 60 -23.35 1.72 36.81
CA GLY A 60 -24.28 2.69 37.39
C GLY A 60 -24.97 3.54 36.33
N ALA A 61 -24.97 4.87 36.46
CA ALA A 61 -25.61 5.79 35.52
C ALA A 61 -24.66 6.37 34.45
N SER A 62 -23.35 6.06 34.50
CA SER A 62 -22.34 6.67 33.61
C SER A 62 -21.80 5.66 32.60
N VAL A 63 -21.80 6.07 31.32
CA VAL A 63 -21.15 5.36 30.22
C VAL A 63 -19.70 5.83 30.08
N GLY A 64 -18.77 4.92 29.85
CA GLY A 64 -17.36 5.25 29.69
C GLY A 64 -17.08 6.02 28.38
N ALA A 65 -16.03 6.85 28.37
CA ALA A 65 -15.55 7.48 27.14
C ALA A 65 -14.79 6.44 26.27
N ILE A 66 -14.95 6.57 24.95
CA ILE A 66 -14.20 5.77 23.97
C ILE A 66 -12.80 6.38 23.84
N PRO A 67 -11.72 5.62 24.07
CA PRO A 67 -10.36 6.13 23.96
C PRO A 67 -10.01 6.55 22.53
N ALA A 68 -9.34 7.71 22.38
CA ALA A 68 -8.73 8.11 21.14
C ALA A 68 -7.39 7.38 20.94
N ASP A 69 -7.16 6.80 19.76
CA ASP A 69 -5.91 6.14 19.39
C ASP A 69 -5.17 6.86 18.23
N GLY A 70 -5.71 7.99 17.78
CA GLY A 70 -5.18 8.79 16.68
C GLY A 70 -5.50 8.28 15.28
N SER A 71 -6.15 7.11 15.14
CA SER A 71 -6.50 6.55 13.83
C SER A 71 -7.56 7.35 13.08
N LEU A 72 -8.52 7.92 13.81
CA LEU A 72 -9.64 8.65 13.23
C LEU A 72 -9.27 10.11 12.95
N VAL A 73 -9.86 10.69 11.89
CA VAL A 73 -9.67 12.11 11.54
C VAL A 73 -10.34 13.06 12.53
N ARG A 74 -11.23 12.55 13.36
CA ARG A 74 -11.91 13.28 14.45
C ARG A 74 -12.39 12.30 15.51
N GLU A 75 -12.37 12.72 16.74
CA GLU A 75 -12.79 11.88 17.88
C GLU A 75 -14.31 11.81 18.02
N SER A 76 -15.01 12.91 17.77
CA SER A 76 -16.47 12.99 17.85
C SER A 76 -17.14 12.89 16.47
N TRP A 77 -18.17 12.07 16.39
CA TRP A 77 -18.98 11.83 15.21
C TRP A 77 -20.45 12.23 15.42
N GLY A 78 -20.73 13.03 16.44
CA GLY A 78 -22.08 13.46 16.81
C GLY A 78 -22.72 12.57 17.88
N GLU A 79 -23.94 12.95 18.25
CA GLU A 79 -24.70 12.19 19.24
C GLU A 79 -25.25 10.88 18.63
N PRO A 80 -25.33 9.80 19.42
CA PRO A 80 -25.99 8.58 18.98
C PRO A 80 -27.44 8.83 18.60
N ILE A 81 -27.85 8.31 17.44
CA ILE A 81 -29.24 8.33 16.99
C ILE A 81 -30.14 7.38 17.79
N ALA A 82 -29.52 6.39 18.44
CA ALA A 82 -30.20 5.48 19.36
C ALA A 82 -29.25 4.97 20.45
N LYS A 83 -29.82 4.79 21.64
CA LYS A 83 -29.18 4.16 22.82
C LYS A 83 -30.09 3.04 23.27
N VAL A 84 -29.66 1.78 23.10
CA VAL A 84 -30.50 0.60 23.35
C VAL A 84 -30.05 -0.08 24.64
N ARG A 85 -31.01 -0.24 25.55
CA ARG A 85 -30.87 -0.95 26.85
C ARG A 85 -32.01 -1.95 27.02
N GLY A 86 -31.77 -3.01 27.73
CA GLY A 86 -32.84 -3.94 28.18
C GLY A 86 -33.13 -5.05 27.19
N SER A 87 -34.25 -5.77 27.41
CA SER A 87 -34.57 -7.05 26.78
C SER A 87 -35.51 -7.00 25.57
N THR A 88 -35.85 -5.81 25.08
CA THR A 88 -36.77 -5.64 23.94
C THR A 88 -36.02 -5.56 22.62
N GLU A 89 -36.66 -6.06 21.57
CA GLU A 89 -36.16 -5.86 20.20
C GLU A 89 -36.33 -4.41 19.76
N HIS A 90 -35.31 -3.87 19.10
CA HIS A 90 -35.31 -2.52 18.56
C HIS A 90 -34.99 -2.53 17.07
N SER A 91 -35.78 -1.79 16.29
CA SER A 91 -35.51 -1.54 14.87
C SER A 91 -35.06 -0.10 14.69
N ILE A 92 -33.87 0.10 14.09
CA ILE A 92 -33.24 1.41 13.93
C ILE A 92 -32.82 1.58 12.48
N SER A 93 -33.07 2.75 11.91
CA SER A 93 -32.55 3.12 10.58
C SER A 93 -31.30 4.00 10.75
N ALA A 94 -30.19 3.61 10.13
CA ALA A 94 -28.93 4.36 10.13
C ALA A 94 -28.41 4.48 8.70
N GLY A 95 -28.59 5.64 8.08
CA GLY A 95 -28.33 5.80 6.64
C GLY A 95 -29.14 4.82 5.80
N ASN A 96 -28.46 4.04 4.95
CA ASN A 96 -29.08 3.00 4.10
C ASN A 96 -29.30 1.67 4.83
N ALA A 97 -28.85 1.57 6.09
CA ALA A 97 -28.95 0.35 6.88
C ALA A 97 -30.23 0.33 7.73
N ARG A 98 -30.82 -0.86 7.85
CA ARG A 98 -31.83 -1.21 8.86
C ARG A 98 -31.19 -2.17 9.85
N LEU A 99 -31.15 -1.78 11.12
CA LEU A 99 -30.60 -2.56 12.22
C LEU A 99 -31.75 -3.14 13.04
N GLN A 100 -31.69 -4.46 13.27
CA GLN A 100 -32.56 -5.15 14.22
C GLN A 100 -31.68 -5.60 15.40
N ILE A 101 -31.87 -5.00 16.55
CA ILE A 101 -31.07 -5.28 17.76
C ILE A 101 -31.91 -6.09 18.73
N SER A 102 -31.41 -7.27 19.10
CA SER A 102 -31.92 -8.12 20.18
C SER A 102 -30.93 -8.11 21.34
N SER A 103 -31.38 -7.87 22.55
CA SER A 103 -30.50 -7.64 23.70
C SER A 103 -30.12 -8.93 24.45
N TYR A 104 -30.77 -10.05 24.19
CA TYR A 104 -30.46 -11.31 24.89
C TYR A 104 -30.74 -12.54 24.01
N PRO A 105 -29.70 -13.26 23.56
CA PRO A 105 -28.30 -12.80 23.50
C PRO A 105 -28.17 -11.56 22.63
N LEU A 106 -27.19 -10.70 22.94
CA LEU A 106 -26.98 -9.48 22.15
C LEU A 106 -26.63 -9.83 20.72
N SER A 107 -27.53 -9.51 19.81
CA SER A 107 -27.36 -9.69 18.36
C SER A 107 -27.86 -8.50 17.57
N ILE A 108 -27.22 -8.22 16.45
CA ILE A 108 -27.56 -7.10 15.58
C ILE A 108 -27.59 -7.63 14.15
N ALA A 109 -28.81 -7.74 13.58
CA ALA A 109 -28.97 -8.03 12.17
C ALA A 109 -28.93 -6.71 11.39
N ILE A 110 -28.09 -6.65 10.35
CA ILE A 110 -27.88 -5.50 9.50
C ILE A 110 -28.38 -5.84 8.09
N ALA A 111 -29.34 -5.06 7.59
CA ALA A 111 -29.98 -5.28 6.30
C ALA A 111 -30.07 -3.99 5.51
N TYR A 112 -30.26 -4.10 4.20
CA TYR A 112 -30.71 -2.98 3.36
C TYR A 112 -32.15 -2.59 3.68
N ALA A 113 -32.58 -1.44 3.18
CA ALA A 113 -33.97 -0.94 3.36
C ALA A 113 -35.03 -1.91 2.82
N ASP A 114 -34.70 -2.71 1.80
CA ASP A 114 -35.54 -3.76 1.22
C ASP A 114 -35.63 -5.05 2.06
N GLY A 115 -34.88 -5.10 3.18
CA GLY A 115 -34.82 -6.24 4.09
C GLY A 115 -33.79 -7.31 3.74
N LYS A 116 -33.00 -7.14 2.65
CA LYS A 116 -31.92 -8.05 2.32
C LYS A 116 -30.83 -8.00 3.38
N LEU A 117 -30.61 -9.12 4.09
CA LEU A 117 -29.58 -9.25 5.12
C LEU A 117 -28.17 -9.06 4.52
N VAL A 118 -27.36 -8.25 5.16
CA VAL A 118 -25.96 -7.99 4.82
C VAL A 118 -25.02 -8.68 5.79
N GLN A 119 -25.30 -8.56 7.12
CA GLN A 119 -24.46 -9.12 8.17
C GLN A 119 -25.27 -9.39 9.42
N GLU A 120 -24.82 -10.35 10.21
CA GLU A 120 -25.31 -10.62 11.54
C GLU A 120 -24.14 -10.59 12.54
N LEU A 121 -24.23 -9.71 13.52
CA LEU A 121 -23.25 -9.54 14.58
C LEU A 121 -23.80 -10.12 15.87
N ARG A 122 -23.01 -10.92 16.60
CA ARG A 122 -23.40 -11.45 17.91
C ARG A 122 -22.29 -11.22 18.92
N TRP A 123 -22.63 -10.62 20.04
CA TRP A 123 -21.70 -10.43 21.16
C TRP A 123 -21.85 -11.57 22.16
N ASP A 124 -20.74 -12.23 22.42
CA ASP A 124 -20.61 -13.27 23.45
C ASP A 124 -19.99 -12.64 24.70
N GLU A 125 -20.77 -12.50 25.77
CA GLU A 125 -20.35 -11.89 27.02
C GLU A 125 -19.30 -12.75 27.74
N ASP A 126 -19.41 -14.08 27.68
CA ASP A 126 -18.51 -15.00 28.37
C ASP A 126 -17.09 -14.97 27.81
N SER A 127 -16.98 -14.95 26.49
CA SER A 127 -15.69 -14.87 25.76
C SER A 127 -15.23 -13.45 25.48
N SER A 128 -16.08 -12.44 25.71
CA SER A 128 -15.87 -11.04 25.35
C SER A 128 -15.47 -10.90 23.88
N SER A 129 -16.25 -11.48 22.98
CA SER A 129 -15.93 -11.49 21.55
C SER A 129 -17.15 -11.23 20.68
N LEU A 130 -16.90 -10.61 19.50
CA LEU A 130 -17.90 -10.41 18.47
C LEU A 130 -17.80 -11.53 17.43
N THR A 131 -18.94 -12.17 17.12
CA THR A 131 -19.07 -13.11 16.00
C THR A 131 -19.76 -12.43 14.83
N PHE A 132 -19.32 -12.73 13.61
CA PHE A 132 -19.90 -12.24 12.35
C PHE A 132 -19.77 -13.27 11.23
N LEU A 133 -20.56 -13.12 10.17
CA LEU A 133 -20.56 -14.06 9.03
C LEU A 133 -19.39 -13.78 8.10
N THR A 134 -18.61 -14.83 7.72
CA THR A 134 -17.53 -14.71 6.73
C THR A 134 -18.04 -14.63 5.29
N GLY A 135 -19.26 -15.11 5.02
CA GLY A 135 -19.81 -15.21 3.69
C GLY A 135 -19.15 -16.30 2.84
N THR A 136 -19.42 -16.26 1.55
CA THR A 136 -18.91 -17.27 0.57
C THR A 136 -17.84 -16.73 -0.36
N THR A 137 -17.59 -15.43 -0.35
CA THR A 137 -16.61 -14.73 -1.20
C THR A 137 -15.43 -14.24 -0.37
N PRO A 138 -14.30 -13.86 -0.98
CA PRO A 138 -13.11 -13.42 -0.27
C PRO A 138 -13.34 -12.29 0.73
N LEU A 139 -12.58 -12.35 1.84
CA LEU A 139 -12.40 -11.25 2.79
C LEU A 139 -11.04 -10.62 2.57
N PHE A 140 -10.98 -9.28 2.57
CA PHE A 140 -9.76 -8.51 2.35
C PHE A 140 -9.41 -7.60 3.53
N GLY A 141 -8.25 -6.93 3.42
CA GLY A 141 -7.80 -5.95 4.39
C GLY A 141 -6.88 -6.53 5.47
N LEU A 142 -7.10 -6.14 6.71
CA LEU A 142 -6.31 -6.47 7.90
C LEU A 142 -4.87 -5.95 7.88
N GLY A 143 -4.55 -4.96 7.01
CA GLY A 143 -3.25 -4.30 6.97
C GLY A 143 -2.18 -5.05 6.19
N GLU A 144 -0.92 -4.62 6.39
CA GLU A 144 0.25 -5.26 5.81
C GLU A 144 0.56 -6.59 6.49
N GLY A 145 1.06 -7.55 5.70
CA GLY A 145 1.42 -8.88 6.16
C GLY A 145 0.20 -9.80 6.28
N GLY A 146 0.40 -10.97 6.89
CA GLY A 146 -0.62 -12.00 7.01
C GLY A 146 -0.42 -13.11 5.98
N GLU A 147 -1.22 -14.17 6.09
CA GLU A 147 -0.86 -15.43 5.45
C GLU A 147 -1.30 -15.54 3.98
N GLN A 148 -2.39 -14.86 3.57
CA GLN A 148 -2.99 -15.14 2.26
C GLN A 148 -3.82 -13.97 1.72
N PHE A 149 -4.16 -14.03 0.45
CA PHE A 149 -4.99 -13.05 -0.25
C PHE A 149 -6.41 -12.96 0.32
N ASP A 150 -7.13 -14.08 0.30
CA ASP A 150 -8.42 -14.22 0.97
C ASP A 150 -8.18 -14.50 2.46
N ARG A 151 -8.59 -13.60 3.32
CA ARG A 151 -8.38 -13.71 4.77
C ARG A 151 -9.19 -14.82 5.43
N ARG A 152 -10.18 -15.41 4.76
CA ARG A 152 -10.91 -16.58 5.26
C ARG A 152 -9.97 -17.76 5.46
N GLY A 153 -10.24 -18.57 6.46
CA GLY A 153 -9.41 -19.71 6.83
C GLY A 153 -8.18 -19.37 7.67
N SER A 154 -7.93 -18.10 7.96
CA SER A 154 -6.77 -17.65 8.74
C SER A 154 -7.10 -17.32 10.20
N LEU A 155 -6.07 -17.32 11.03
CA LEU A 155 -6.07 -16.78 12.40
C LEU A 155 -5.09 -15.61 12.45
N ASP A 156 -5.60 -14.39 12.61
CA ASP A 156 -4.77 -13.19 12.71
C ASP A 156 -4.70 -12.70 14.16
N LEU A 157 -3.51 -12.78 14.74
CA LEU A 157 -3.25 -12.36 16.13
C LEU A 157 -3.01 -10.85 16.25
N MET A 158 -3.02 -10.10 15.14
CA MET A 158 -2.77 -8.66 15.07
C MET A 158 -1.47 -8.23 15.76
N LYS A 159 -0.46 -9.07 15.73
CA LYS A 159 0.87 -8.72 16.22
C LYS A 159 1.60 -7.84 15.22
N SER A 160 2.16 -6.74 15.70
CA SER A 160 2.94 -5.82 14.89
C SER A 160 4.41 -6.22 14.83
N GLY A 161 5.10 -5.75 13.78
CA GLY A 161 6.54 -5.88 13.62
C GLY A 161 6.98 -7.19 13.00
N GLN A 162 8.28 -7.48 13.18
CA GLN A 162 8.92 -8.63 12.55
C GLN A 162 8.77 -9.94 13.35
N SER A 163 8.16 -9.92 14.53
CA SER A 163 8.19 -11.06 15.47
C SER A 163 6.95 -11.98 15.45
N GLY A 164 6.04 -11.83 14.53
CA GLY A 164 4.70 -12.43 14.71
C GLY A 164 4.27 -13.49 13.71
N TYR A 165 4.75 -13.46 12.51
CA TYR A 165 4.32 -14.35 11.43
C TYR A 165 5.54 -14.88 10.68
N LYS A 166 5.36 -15.60 9.59
CA LYS A 166 6.45 -16.13 8.75
C LYS A 166 7.26 -14.98 8.12
N LEU A 167 8.03 -14.26 8.95
CA LEU A 167 8.81 -13.07 8.54
C LEU A 167 9.59 -13.31 7.25
N ALA A 168 10.28 -14.44 7.17
CA ALA A 168 11.08 -14.80 6.00
C ALA A 168 10.30 -14.69 4.68
N THR A 169 9.02 -15.01 4.70
CA THR A 169 8.14 -15.08 3.52
C THR A 169 7.15 -13.91 3.46
N HIS A 170 6.46 -13.64 4.57
CA HIS A 170 5.36 -12.65 4.59
C HIS A 170 5.80 -11.26 5.05
N GLY A 171 7.02 -11.11 5.52
CA GLY A 171 7.55 -9.84 5.94
C GLY A 171 7.08 -9.36 7.31
N GLY A 172 7.32 -8.08 7.56
CA GLY A 172 6.82 -7.35 8.71
C GLY A 172 5.29 -7.29 8.71
N ARG A 173 4.74 -6.92 9.87
CA ARG A 173 3.30 -6.85 10.04
C ARG A 173 2.88 -5.49 10.57
N VAL A 174 2.03 -4.78 9.82
CA VAL A 174 1.29 -3.60 10.27
C VAL A 174 -0.18 -3.95 10.29
N PRO A 175 -0.70 -4.48 11.41
CA PRO A 175 -2.09 -4.89 11.51
C PRO A 175 -3.00 -3.67 11.56
N ILE A 176 -4.03 -3.68 10.72
CA ILE A 176 -5.09 -2.68 10.69
C ILE A 176 -6.42 -3.42 10.82
N PRO A 177 -7.22 -3.17 11.85
CA PRO A 177 -8.46 -3.89 12.10
C PRO A 177 -9.59 -3.42 11.17
N TRP A 178 -9.31 -3.37 9.88
CA TRP A 178 -10.22 -3.07 8.77
C TRP A 178 -10.39 -4.31 7.92
N ILE A 179 -11.59 -4.88 7.94
CA ILE A 179 -11.95 -6.07 7.17
C ILE A 179 -13.03 -5.73 6.16
N ILE A 180 -12.86 -6.22 4.93
CA ILE A 180 -13.75 -5.98 3.80
C ILE A 180 -14.38 -7.30 3.38
N GLY A 181 -15.71 -7.37 3.40
CA GLY A 181 -16.47 -8.44 2.75
C GLY A 181 -16.85 -8.01 1.33
N THR A 182 -16.36 -8.77 0.34
CA THR A 182 -16.52 -8.43 -1.08
C THR A 182 -17.98 -8.44 -1.57
N GLN A 183 -18.91 -8.82 -0.70
CA GLN A 183 -20.37 -8.76 -0.95
C GLN A 183 -21.01 -7.41 -0.55
N GLY A 184 -20.23 -6.36 -0.33
CA GLY A 184 -20.72 -5.01 -0.13
C GLY A 184 -20.81 -4.56 1.31
N TRP A 185 -19.90 -5.00 2.16
CA TRP A 185 -19.76 -4.51 3.53
C TRP A 185 -18.29 -4.40 3.95
N ALA A 186 -18.03 -3.59 4.96
CA ALA A 186 -16.73 -3.55 5.63
C ALA A 186 -16.88 -3.13 7.08
N MET A 187 -15.91 -3.50 7.91
CA MET A 187 -15.88 -3.16 9.33
C MET A 187 -14.50 -2.63 9.72
N PHE A 188 -14.50 -1.47 10.40
CA PHE A 188 -13.32 -0.95 11.08
C PHE A 188 -13.54 -1.07 12.59
N PHE A 189 -12.76 -1.93 13.23
CA PHE A 189 -12.77 -2.08 14.68
C PHE A 189 -11.84 -1.01 15.28
N HIS A 190 -12.42 -0.04 15.97
CA HIS A 190 -11.67 1.00 16.65
C HIS A 190 -11.10 0.47 17.97
N GLN A 191 -10.36 -0.63 17.84
CA GLN A 191 -9.65 -1.33 18.89
C GLN A 191 -8.36 -1.92 18.32
N PRO A 192 -7.20 -1.32 18.62
CA PRO A 192 -5.95 -1.57 17.89
C PRO A 192 -5.37 -2.98 18.10
N TYR A 193 -5.81 -3.67 19.16
CA TYR A 193 -5.29 -4.99 19.52
C TYR A 193 -6.42 -5.99 19.68
N GLY A 194 -6.22 -7.17 19.13
CA GLY A 194 -7.21 -8.25 19.18
C GLY A 194 -6.77 -9.47 18.38
N THR A 195 -7.71 -10.36 18.18
CA THR A 195 -7.51 -11.57 17.37
C THR A 195 -8.71 -11.73 16.45
N PHE A 196 -8.47 -11.91 15.15
CA PHE A 196 -9.46 -12.35 14.18
C PHE A 196 -9.30 -13.85 13.93
N ASP A 197 -10.30 -14.62 14.28
CA ASP A 197 -10.42 -16.04 13.89
C ASP A 197 -11.40 -16.12 12.71
N LEU A 198 -10.86 -16.30 11.50
CA LEU A 198 -11.60 -16.33 10.24
C LEU A 198 -11.69 -17.75 9.66
N ARG A 199 -11.37 -18.80 10.46
CA ARG A 199 -11.27 -20.20 10.00
C ARG A 199 -12.62 -20.89 9.78
N GLY A 200 -13.69 -20.35 10.34
CA GLY A 200 -15.03 -20.89 10.22
C GLY A 200 -15.96 -20.08 9.31
N PRO A 201 -17.18 -20.57 9.08
CA PRO A 201 -18.23 -19.80 8.40
C PRO A 201 -18.72 -18.60 9.23
N GLU A 202 -18.53 -18.65 10.55
CA GLU A 202 -18.64 -17.55 11.48
C GLU A 202 -17.25 -17.14 11.94
N ALA A 203 -16.90 -15.90 11.68
CA ALA A 203 -15.67 -15.30 12.16
C ALA A 203 -15.87 -14.78 13.58
N LYS A 204 -14.75 -14.64 14.30
CA LYS A 204 -14.74 -14.10 15.64
C LYS A 204 -13.65 -13.04 15.79
N PHE A 205 -14.03 -11.86 16.27
CA PHE A 205 -13.08 -10.87 16.74
C PHE A 205 -13.08 -10.84 18.27
N LYS A 206 -11.91 -11.04 18.87
CA LYS A 206 -11.71 -10.92 20.31
C LYS A 206 -10.75 -9.77 20.59
N PRO A 207 -11.20 -8.65 21.20
CA PRO A 207 -10.31 -7.60 21.65
C PRO A 207 -9.23 -8.14 22.62
N ALA A 208 -8.02 -7.61 22.59
CA ALA A 208 -6.92 -8.03 23.47
C ALA A 208 -7.20 -7.66 24.94
N SER A 209 -7.89 -6.53 25.16
CA SER A 209 -8.40 -6.16 26.47
C SER A 209 -9.74 -5.47 26.31
N THR A 210 -10.72 -5.87 27.11
CA THR A 210 -11.94 -5.10 27.34
C THR A 210 -11.70 -4.24 28.57
N SER A 211 -11.77 -2.93 28.42
CA SER A 211 -11.75 -2.06 29.61
C SER A 211 -13.11 -2.08 30.29
N ALA A 212 -13.14 -1.80 31.59
CA ALA A 212 -14.41 -1.60 32.31
C ALA A 212 -15.27 -0.46 31.73
N LYS A 213 -14.79 0.26 30.71
CA LYS A 213 -15.43 1.41 30.09
C LYS A 213 -15.87 1.18 28.64
N LEU A 214 -15.29 0.21 27.93
CA LEU A 214 -15.58 -0.06 26.52
C LEU A 214 -15.42 -1.56 26.24
N LEU A 215 -16.46 -2.20 25.73
CA LEU A 215 -16.41 -3.60 25.30
C LEU A 215 -16.03 -3.72 23.84
N LEU A 216 -16.68 -2.92 22.98
CA LEU A 216 -16.44 -2.90 21.54
C LEU A 216 -16.78 -1.53 20.96
N ASP A 217 -15.97 -1.08 20.00
CA ASP A 217 -16.26 0.07 19.15
C ASP A 217 -15.98 -0.28 17.70
N LEU A 218 -16.96 -0.10 16.83
CA LEU A 218 -16.95 -0.63 15.48
C LEU A 218 -17.65 0.36 14.54
N PHE A 219 -17.01 0.66 13.40
CA PHE A 219 -17.63 1.33 12.26
C PHE A 219 -18.01 0.29 11.22
N PHE A 220 -19.28 0.28 10.82
CA PHE A 220 -19.79 -0.62 9.79
C PHE A 220 -20.14 0.18 8.54
N THR A 221 -19.55 -0.21 7.41
CA THR A 221 -19.80 0.38 6.09
C THR A 221 -20.57 -0.60 5.21
N MET A 222 -21.55 -0.09 4.49
CA MET A 222 -22.43 -0.87 3.61
C MET A 222 -22.53 -0.20 2.25
N ALA A 223 -21.87 -0.74 1.23
CA ALA A 223 -21.89 -0.22 -0.14
C ALA A 223 -21.61 -1.33 -1.14
N GLN A 224 -22.36 -1.35 -2.26
CA GLN A 224 -22.16 -2.32 -3.35
C GLN A 224 -20.93 -1.95 -4.22
N ASP A 225 -20.62 -0.67 -4.34
CA ASP A 225 -19.47 -0.18 -5.06
C ASP A 225 -18.21 -0.22 -4.19
N PRO A 226 -17.17 -0.96 -4.59
CA PRO A 226 -15.93 -1.05 -3.83
C PRO A 226 -15.21 0.29 -3.62
N ALA A 227 -15.28 1.20 -4.59
CA ALA A 227 -14.67 2.52 -4.46
C ALA A 227 -15.33 3.33 -3.33
N THR A 228 -16.65 3.16 -3.16
CA THR A 228 -17.39 3.77 -2.04
C THR A 228 -16.93 3.20 -0.70
N ILE A 229 -16.65 1.90 -0.60
CA ILE A 229 -16.10 1.28 0.63
C ILE A 229 -14.75 1.93 0.99
N MET A 230 -13.86 2.10 0.00
CA MET A 230 -12.56 2.75 0.21
C MET A 230 -12.70 4.23 0.60
N ALA A 231 -13.63 4.96 -0.03
CA ALA A 231 -13.90 6.36 0.29
C ALA A 231 -14.47 6.54 1.71
N GLU A 232 -15.32 5.62 2.17
CA GLU A 232 -15.83 5.64 3.55
C GLU A 232 -14.74 5.32 4.58
N TYR A 233 -13.84 4.38 4.27
CA TYR A 233 -12.67 4.14 5.10
C TYR A 233 -11.76 5.39 5.19
N ALA A 234 -11.51 6.04 4.05
CA ALA A 234 -10.76 7.30 4.03
C ALA A 234 -11.49 8.44 4.76
N ARG A 235 -12.83 8.45 4.75
CA ARG A 235 -13.64 9.39 5.57
C ARG A 235 -13.36 9.22 7.07
N LEU A 236 -13.15 7.98 7.53
CA LEU A 236 -12.86 7.68 8.93
C LEU A 236 -11.40 7.99 9.29
N THR A 237 -10.46 7.53 8.47
CA THR A 237 -9.03 7.49 8.80
C THR A 237 -8.18 8.54 8.07
N GLY A 238 -8.76 9.26 7.13
CA GLY A 238 -8.12 10.31 6.33
C GLY A 238 -7.67 9.84 4.96
N LEU A 239 -7.62 10.80 4.05
CA LEU A 239 -7.07 10.61 2.70
C LEU A 239 -5.53 10.60 2.74
N PRO A 240 -4.87 9.91 1.80
CA PRO A 240 -3.43 10.01 1.64
C PRO A 240 -2.99 11.44 1.28
N GLU A 241 -1.83 11.85 1.77
CA GLU A 241 -1.16 13.08 1.32
C GLU A 241 -0.29 12.82 0.08
N MET A 242 -0.09 13.86 -0.72
CA MET A 242 0.73 13.80 -1.92
C MET A 242 2.22 13.76 -1.58
N PRO A 243 2.97 12.71 -1.92
CA PRO A 243 4.40 12.64 -1.63
C PRO A 243 5.21 13.49 -2.60
N PRO A 244 6.50 13.78 -2.32
CA PRO A 244 7.37 14.39 -3.32
C PRO A 244 7.57 13.44 -4.51
N LEU A 245 7.59 13.98 -5.73
CA LEU A 245 7.66 13.18 -6.96
C LEU A 245 8.89 12.26 -7.01
N TRP A 246 10.04 12.73 -6.48
CA TRP A 246 11.28 11.95 -6.47
C TRP A 246 11.15 10.65 -5.65
N SER A 247 10.26 10.60 -4.66
CA SER A 247 10.02 9.39 -3.86
C SER A 247 9.35 8.26 -4.65
N LEU A 248 8.75 8.59 -5.80
CA LEU A 248 8.17 7.64 -6.75
C LEU A 248 9.19 7.20 -7.83
N GLY A 249 10.36 7.81 -7.88
CA GLY A 249 11.50 7.34 -8.69
C GLY A 249 12.18 6.11 -8.08
N TYR A 250 13.31 5.73 -8.66
CA TYR A 250 14.09 4.61 -8.14
C TYR A 250 14.97 5.04 -6.96
N GLN A 251 15.03 4.21 -5.94
CA GLN A 251 15.77 4.41 -4.70
C GLN A 251 16.77 3.27 -4.51
N GLN A 252 18.06 3.60 -4.45
CA GLN A 252 19.10 2.64 -4.17
C GLN A 252 19.52 2.73 -2.70
N SER A 253 19.32 1.66 -1.98
CA SER A 253 19.71 1.55 -0.59
C SER A 253 20.99 0.72 -0.44
N HIS A 254 21.86 1.17 0.44
CA HIS A 254 23.15 0.54 0.73
C HIS A 254 23.23 0.12 2.17
N ARG A 255 23.75 -1.09 2.40
CA ARG A 255 23.93 -1.59 3.74
C ARG A 255 25.30 -1.22 4.31
N THR A 256 26.34 -1.50 3.60
CA THR A 256 27.72 -1.25 4.04
C THR A 256 28.47 -0.51 2.97
N LEU A 257 28.80 0.75 3.23
CA LEU A 257 29.66 1.58 2.38
C LEU A 257 30.93 1.87 3.15
N ALA A 258 32.07 1.56 2.54
CA ALA A 258 33.36 1.63 3.23
C ALA A 258 33.86 3.06 3.41
N SER A 259 33.42 4.00 2.55
CA SER A 259 33.88 5.37 2.56
C SER A 259 32.95 6.32 1.80
N ARG A 260 33.20 7.63 1.97
CA ARG A 260 32.63 8.69 1.14
C ARG A 260 32.85 8.44 -0.36
N GLU A 261 34.06 8.01 -0.73
CA GLU A 261 34.44 7.77 -2.13
C GLU A 261 33.61 6.62 -2.73
N GLU A 262 33.28 5.60 -1.96
CA GLU A 262 32.41 4.50 -2.41
C GLU A 262 30.98 5.02 -2.66
N VAL A 263 30.43 5.84 -1.76
CA VAL A 263 29.11 6.47 -1.96
C VAL A 263 29.06 7.31 -3.23
N LEU A 264 30.04 8.20 -3.40
CA LEU A 264 30.14 9.05 -4.60
C LEU A 264 30.41 8.23 -5.86
N GLY A 265 31.15 7.12 -5.73
CA GLY A 265 31.39 6.18 -6.82
C GLY A 265 30.12 5.50 -7.31
N VAL A 266 29.22 5.11 -6.40
CA VAL A 266 27.90 4.54 -6.75
C VAL A 266 27.06 5.59 -7.48
N ALA A 267 26.97 6.80 -6.95
CA ALA A 267 26.24 7.92 -7.58
C ALA A 267 26.76 8.20 -8.99
N LYS A 268 28.08 8.36 -9.13
CA LYS A 268 28.74 8.56 -10.41
C LYS A 268 28.45 7.44 -11.42
N THR A 269 28.46 6.17 -10.96
CA THR A 269 28.18 5.02 -11.82
C THR A 269 26.75 5.04 -12.36
N PHE A 270 25.75 5.42 -11.58
CA PHE A 270 24.38 5.62 -12.07
C PHE A 270 24.33 6.64 -13.21
N ARG A 271 24.98 7.80 -13.05
CA ARG A 271 25.00 8.86 -14.07
C ARG A 271 25.80 8.47 -15.30
N GLU A 272 26.99 7.87 -15.15
CA GLU A 272 27.80 7.39 -16.29
C GLU A 272 27.10 6.32 -17.11
N LYS A 273 26.43 5.39 -16.42
CA LYS A 273 25.62 4.35 -17.06
C LYS A 273 24.28 4.87 -17.57
N LYS A 274 23.91 6.12 -17.29
CA LYS A 274 22.60 6.70 -17.59
C LYS A 274 21.44 5.82 -17.08
N LEU A 275 21.57 5.30 -15.87
CA LEU A 275 20.52 4.54 -15.20
C LEU A 275 19.69 5.50 -14.34
N PRO A 276 18.38 5.56 -14.52
CA PRO A 276 17.51 6.37 -13.68
C PRO A 276 17.61 6.05 -12.19
N CYS A 277 17.84 7.09 -11.37
CA CYS A 277 17.87 6.95 -9.92
C CYS A 277 17.73 8.33 -9.27
N ASP A 278 16.81 8.46 -8.31
CA ASP A 278 16.60 9.71 -7.56
C ASP A 278 17.27 9.70 -6.18
N THR A 279 17.35 8.55 -5.51
CA THR A 279 17.65 8.53 -4.08
C THR A 279 18.72 7.52 -3.72
N LEU A 280 19.64 7.92 -2.84
CA LEU A 280 20.55 7.03 -2.15
C LEU A 280 20.18 6.96 -0.66
N ILE A 281 20.12 5.74 -0.12
CA ILE A 281 19.74 5.47 1.27
C ILE A 281 20.92 4.81 2.00
N TYR A 282 21.26 5.31 3.21
CA TYR A 282 22.38 4.84 4.01
C TYR A 282 21.95 4.25 5.33
N LEU A 283 22.54 3.11 5.70
CA LEU A 283 22.32 2.48 6.99
C LEU A 283 23.16 3.11 8.10
N GLY A 284 22.66 3.01 9.31
CA GLY A 284 23.38 3.39 10.53
C GLY A 284 24.40 2.34 10.99
N THR A 285 25.37 2.77 11.78
CA THR A 285 26.51 1.95 12.24
C THR A 285 26.09 0.74 13.07
N GLY A 286 24.98 0.79 13.79
CA GLY A 286 24.50 -0.37 14.56
C GLY A 286 24.18 -1.60 13.71
N PHE A 287 23.90 -1.42 12.42
CA PHE A 287 23.62 -2.48 11.46
C PHE A 287 24.76 -2.75 10.49
N CYS A 288 25.70 -1.80 10.34
CA CYS A 288 26.89 -1.98 9.54
C CYS A 288 28.05 -1.18 10.13
N PRO A 289 29.28 -1.75 10.16
CA PRO A 289 30.46 -1.11 10.79
C PRO A 289 30.85 0.23 10.17
N SER A 290 30.47 0.48 8.93
CA SER A 290 30.79 1.68 8.15
C SER A 290 29.58 2.59 7.94
N GLY A 291 28.59 2.55 8.84
CA GLY A 291 27.38 3.36 8.74
C GLY A 291 27.66 4.86 8.80
N TRP A 292 26.63 5.64 8.47
CA TRP A 292 26.71 7.09 8.42
C TRP A 292 26.94 7.72 9.79
N ASN A 293 26.44 7.10 10.87
CA ASN A 293 26.53 7.60 12.25
C ASN A 293 27.53 6.78 13.10
N THR A 294 27.91 7.32 14.25
CA THR A 294 28.90 6.70 15.15
C THR A 294 28.39 5.46 15.86
N GLU A 295 27.09 5.39 16.13
CA GLU A 295 26.43 4.28 16.82
C GLU A 295 24.94 4.26 16.52
N ASN A 296 24.28 3.17 16.88
CA ASN A 296 22.85 2.99 16.65
C ASN A 296 22.03 4.05 17.40
N GLY A 297 21.11 4.74 16.70
CA GLY A 297 20.31 5.82 17.26
C GLY A 297 21.04 7.17 17.46
N SER A 298 22.33 7.25 17.15
CA SER A 298 23.09 8.49 17.19
C SER A 298 22.82 9.37 15.96
N PHE A 299 22.83 10.68 16.16
CA PHE A 299 22.79 11.69 15.09
C PHE A 299 24.19 12.34 14.88
N VAL A 300 25.25 11.67 15.32
CA VAL A 300 26.64 12.10 15.12
C VAL A 300 27.24 11.36 13.94
N TRP A 301 27.66 12.11 12.92
CA TRP A 301 28.29 11.51 11.73
C TRP A 301 29.58 10.77 12.08
N ASN A 302 29.74 9.62 11.46
CA ASN A 302 30.97 8.83 11.57
C ASN A 302 32.08 9.48 10.75
N SER A 303 32.83 10.37 11.38
CA SER A 303 33.90 11.13 10.72
C SER A 303 35.07 10.27 10.19
N ARG A 304 35.19 9.01 10.62
CA ARG A 304 36.17 8.07 10.07
C ARG A 304 35.80 7.64 8.64
N VAL A 305 34.51 7.60 8.33
CA VAL A 305 33.96 7.18 7.01
C VAL A 305 33.57 8.42 6.21
N PHE A 306 32.96 9.41 6.86
CA PHE A 306 32.43 10.62 6.26
C PHE A 306 33.05 11.85 6.95
N ALA A 307 34.26 12.19 6.56
CA ALA A 307 35.02 13.28 7.20
C ALA A 307 34.36 14.65 7.00
N ASP A 308 33.74 14.89 5.86
CA ASP A 308 32.99 16.11 5.52
C ASP A 308 31.64 15.72 4.92
N PRO A 309 30.62 15.43 5.75
CA PRO A 309 29.34 15.01 5.26
C PRO A 309 28.62 16.10 4.44
N LYS A 310 28.80 17.40 4.80
CA LYS A 310 28.20 18.50 4.05
C LYS A 310 28.69 18.56 2.61
N ALA A 311 30.00 18.50 2.40
CA ALA A 311 30.57 18.51 1.05
C ALA A 311 30.12 17.27 0.23
N MET A 312 29.99 16.09 0.88
CA MET A 312 29.44 14.89 0.21
C MET A 312 28.00 15.10 -0.20
N LEU A 313 27.15 15.64 0.68
CA LEU A 313 25.75 15.92 0.38
C LEU A 313 25.61 16.92 -0.77
N ASP A 314 26.40 18.00 -0.76
CA ASP A 314 26.40 19.00 -1.84
C ASP A 314 26.81 18.40 -3.18
N GLU A 315 27.79 17.48 -3.18
CA GLU A 315 28.22 16.79 -4.40
C GLU A 315 27.12 15.84 -4.92
N LEU A 316 26.44 15.09 -4.03
CA LEU A 316 25.31 14.25 -4.41
C LEU A 316 24.14 15.09 -4.95
N HIS A 317 23.82 16.23 -4.33
CA HIS A 317 22.80 17.14 -4.80
C HIS A 317 23.16 17.75 -6.17
N SER A 318 24.46 18.05 -6.40
CA SER A 318 24.93 18.54 -7.72
C SER A 318 24.71 17.52 -8.83
N GLN A 319 24.67 16.22 -8.48
CA GLN A 319 24.34 15.10 -9.35
C GLN A 319 22.83 14.75 -9.31
N HIS A 320 22.01 15.57 -8.67
CA HIS A 320 20.55 15.40 -8.53
C HIS A 320 20.15 14.13 -7.76
N PHE A 321 20.92 13.70 -6.78
CA PHE A 321 20.49 12.65 -5.84
C PHE A 321 19.88 13.25 -4.59
N LYS A 322 18.85 12.60 -4.09
CA LYS A 322 18.28 12.78 -2.77
C LYS A 322 18.94 11.83 -1.78
N VAL A 323 19.12 12.27 -0.55
CA VAL A 323 19.82 11.50 0.49
C VAL A 323 18.91 11.23 1.67
N VAL A 324 18.79 9.95 2.02
CA VAL A 324 17.91 9.44 3.07
C VAL A 324 18.74 8.56 4.03
N PRO A 325 19.10 9.04 5.23
CA PRO A 325 19.75 8.20 6.22
C PRO A 325 18.75 7.32 6.96
N HIS A 326 19.22 6.17 7.36
CA HIS A 326 18.51 5.23 8.21
C HIS A 326 18.70 5.62 9.69
N VAL A 327 17.61 5.62 10.44
CA VAL A 327 17.57 5.87 11.88
C VAL A 327 16.75 4.80 12.58
N VAL A 328 17.11 4.48 13.82
CA VAL A 328 16.48 3.41 14.60
C VAL A 328 15.95 3.94 15.91
N ILE A 329 14.77 3.50 16.27
CA ILE A 329 14.18 3.63 17.60
C ILE A 329 14.09 2.24 18.25
N LEU A 330 15.03 1.91 19.14
CA LEU A 330 15.04 0.69 19.94
C LEU A 330 15.42 1.01 21.38
N SER A 331 14.62 0.52 22.32
CA SER A 331 14.82 0.76 23.75
C SER A 331 16.08 0.11 24.31
N ASP A 332 16.51 -1.03 23.76
CA ASP A 332 17.62 -1.86 24.25
C ASP A 332 18.94 -1.63 23.54
N ARG A 333 18.93 -0.90 22.41
CA ARG A 333 20.10 -0.67 21.55
C ARG A 333 20.40 0.80 21.29
N LEU A 334 19.61 1.72 21.84
CA LEU A 334 19.88 3.15 21.73
C LEU A 334 20.91 3.54 22.78
N HIS A 335 21.98 4.14 22.32
CA HIS A 335 23.04 4.71 23.15
C HIS A 335 23.19 6.19 22.80
N GLY A 336 23.43 7.02 23.82
CA GLY A 336 23.75 8.43 23.64
C GLY A 336 22.68 9.41 24.12
N SER A 337 22.94 10.71 23.90
CA SER A 337 22.21 11.83 24.49
C SER A 337 20.72 11.94 24.14
N VAL A 338 20.31 11.36 23.03
CA VAL A 338 18.89 11.42 22.61
C VAL A 338 18.02 10.50 23.46
N GLN A 339 18.53 9.31 23.83
CA GLN A 339 17.80 8.36 24.67
C GLN A 339 17.59 8.88 26.10
N ASP A 340 18.57 9.64 26.60
CA ASP A 340 18.49 10.22 27.95
C ASP A 340 17.54 11.43 28.00
N ALA A 341 17.28 12.08 26.85
CA ALA A 341 16.49 13.29 26.76
C ALA A 341 15.03 13.04 26.39
N CYS A 342 14.71 11.98 25.60
CA CYS A 342 13.39 11.70 25.05
C CYS A 342 12.92 10.30 25.42
N ASP A 343 11.67 10.16 25.89
CA ASP A 343 11.05 8.84 26.03
C ASP A 343 10.58 8.31 24.66
N LEU A 344 11.33 7.37 24.11
CA LEU A 344 11.08 6.82 22.79
C LEU A 344 10.08 5.64 22.77
N LEU A 345 9.64 5.16 23.94
CA LEU A 345 8.63 4.11 24.06
C LEU A 345 7.22 4.67 24.22
N CYS A 346 7.07 5.71 25.05
CA CYS A 346 5.82 6.46 25.20
C CYS A 346 5.91 7.75 24.38
N PHE A 347 5.77 7.61 23.06
CA PHE A 347 6.09 8.66 22.11
C PHE A 347 4.90 9.59 21.86
N ASP A 348 4.69 10.53 22.78
CA ASP A 348 3.69 11.59 22.68
C ASP A 348 4.21 12.81 21.89
N GLU A 349 3.44 13.88 21.83
CA GLU A 349 3.82 15.09 21.10
C GLU A 349 5.08 15.79 21.66
N ALA A 350 5.27 15.75 22.97
CA ALA A 350 6.45 16.34 23.59
C ALA A 350 7.71 15.54 23.25
N GLN A 351 7.60 14.22 23.27
CA GLN A 351 8.68 13.31 22.88
C GLN A 351 8.97 13.40 21.38
N ALA A 352 7.96 13.57 20.55
CA ALA A 352 8.11 13.78 19.11
C ALA A 352 8.88 15.08 18.82
N SER A 353 8.56 16.18 19.51
CA SER A 353 9.30 17.43 19.40
C SER A 353 10.75 17.30 19.83
N CYS A 354 10.99 16.67 21.00
CA CYS A 354 12.34 16.40 21.50
C CYS A 354 13.15 15.57 20.48
N TYR A 355 12.56 14.53 19.90
CA TYR A 355 13.25 13.65 18.96
C TYR A 355 13.49 14.34 17.61
N TRP A 356 12.55 15.20 17.15
CA TRP A 356 12.78 16.00 15.95
C TRP A 356 13.95 16.99 16.12
N ASP A 357 14.11 17.57 17.28
CA ASP A 357 15.25 18.48 17.55
C ASP A 357 16.60 17.79 17.33
N ALA A 358 16.72 16.48 17.60
CA ALA A 358 17.91 15.72 17.29
C ALA A 358 18.19 15.58 15.77
N HIS A 359 17.14 15.58 14.94
CA HIS A 359 17.25 15.49 13.48
C HIS A 359 17.67 16.82 12.82
N ARG A 360 17.36 17.95 13.45
CA ARG A 360 17.40 19.27 12.81
C ARG A 360 18.76 19.65 12.25
N ARG A 361 19.83 19.34 12.97
CA ARG A 361 21.19 19.67 12.51
C ARG A 361 21.50 18.97 11.18
N ASP A 362 21.20 17.69 11.07
CA ASP A 362 21.49 16.90 9.88
C ASP A 362 20.53 17.22 8.75
N PHE A 363 19.27 17.53 9.09
CA PHE A 363 18.29 18.02 8.13
C PHE A 363 18.72 19.37 7.54
N ALA A 364 19.20 20.32 8.37
CA ALA A 364 19.74 21.59 7.90
C ALA A 364 21.01 21.44 7.05
N MET A 365 21.78 20.36 7.25
CA MET A 365 22.97 20.04 6.46
C MET A 365 22.63 19.63 5.03
N GLY A 366 21.43 19.12 4.77
CA GLY A 366 20.98 18.75 3.42
C GLY A 366 20.37 17.36 3.27
N ILE A 367 20.01 16.70 4.37
CA ILE A 367 19.22 15.45 4.31
C ILE A 367 17.85 15.78 3.71
N ASP A 368 17.37 14.92 2.79
CA ASP A 368 16.11 15.11 2.06
C ASP A 368 14.94 14.32 2.64
N GLY A 369 15.20 13.29 3.42
CA GLY A 369 14.18 12.46 4.05
C GLY A 369 14.80 11.47 5.03
N TRP A 370 13.98 10.63 5.63
CA TRP A 370 14.42 9.71 6.67
C TRP A 370 13.89 8.31 6.46
N TRP A 371 14.66 7.33 6.91
CA TRP A 371 14.20 5.94 7.02
C TRP A 371 14.13 5.52 8.50
N PRO A 372 13.01 5.85 9.21
CA PRO A 372 12.78 5.43 10.59
C PRO A 372 12.43 3.93 10.65
N ASP A 373 13.44 3.12 10.92
CA ASP A 373 13.32 1.68 11.09
C ASP A 373 12.92 1.32 12.53
N GLU A 374 12.49 0.08 12.74
CA GLU A 374 12.11 -0.53 14.01
C GLU A 374 10.98 0.21 14.77
N GLY A 375 10.97 0.19 16.11
CA GLY A 375 9.87 0.73 16.92
C GLY A 375 8.70 -0.24 17.04
N ASP A 376 8.91 -1.54 16.83
CA ASP A 376 7.89 -2.58 16.96
C ASP A 376 7.27 -2.67 18.38
N PRO A 377 8.00 -2.39 19.48
CA PRO A 377 7.45 -2.34 20.83
C PRO A 377 6.53 -1.15 21.12
N MET A 378 6.59 -0.08 20.30
CA MET A 378 5.74 1.11 20.49
C MET A 378 4.27 0.75 20.38
N ASP A 379 3.43 1.38 21.19
CA ASP A 379 1.99 1.29 21.03
C ASP A 379 1.49 2.00 19.75
N VAL A 380 0.22 1.82 19.44
CA VAL A 380 -0.38 2.34 18.20
C VAL A 380 -0.36 3.86 18.15
N ALA A 381 -0.68 4.55 19.24
CA ALA A 381 -0.69 6.02 19.29
C ALA A 381 0.72 6.58 19.10
N SER A 382 1.71 5.97 19.76
CA SER A 382 3.13 6.31 19.62
C SER A 382 3.63 6.12 18.18
N ARG A 383 3.23 5.04 17.50
CA ARG A 383 3.59 4.83 16.07
C ARG A 383 3.02 5.91 15.17
N LEU A 384 1.74 6.25 15.35
CA LEU A 384 1.10 7.33 14.58
C LEU A 384 1.72 8.69 14.87
N THR A 385 2.05 8.98 16.13
CA THR A 385 2.77 10.21 16.53
C THR A 385 4.14 10.25 15.85
N ARG A 386 4.87 9.11 15.74
CA ARG A 386 6.13 9.03 15.00
C ARG A 386 5.94 9.27 13.50
N ASN A 387 4.92 8.66 12.88
CA ASN A 387 4.61 8.92 11.47
C ASN A 387 4.31 10.40 11.25
N ARG A 388 3.51 11.03 12.13
CA ARG A 388 3.19 12.46 12.09
C ARG A 388 4.42 13.34 12.28
N MET A 389 5.32 13.01 13.19
CA MET A 389 6.55 13.76 13.43
C MET A 389 7.42 13.84 12.16
N TYR A 390 7.59 12.73 11.43
CA TYR A 390 8.36 12.73 10.17
C TYR A 390 7.64 13.43 9.01
N TRP A 391 6.37 13.79 9.19
CA TRP A 391 5.64 14.64 8.27
C TRP A 391 5.66 16.13 8.70
N GLU A 392 5.35 16.41 9.96
CA GLU A 392 5.22 17.79 10.48
C GLU A 392 6.58 18.39 10.87
N GLY A 393 7.48 17.59 11.43
CA GLY A 393 8.80 18.04 11.87
C GLY A 393 9.62 18.71 10.75
N PRO A 394 9.82 18.07 9.58
CA PRO A 394 10.50 18.70 8.45
C PRO A 394 9.87 20.03 8.02
N GLN A 395 8.55 20.18 8.13
CA GLN A 395 7.84 21.39 7.74
C GLN A 395 8.10 22.57 8.70
N LEU A 396 8.58 22.31 9.93
CA LEU A 396 9.01 23.40 10.84
C LEU A 396 10.24 24.12 10.27
N ASP A 397 11.10 23.43 9.56
CA ASP A 397 12.36 23.95 9.03
C ASP A 397 12.30 24.25 7.52
N ARG A 398 11.46 23.51 6.78
CA ARG A 398 11.20 23.68 5.32
C ARG A 398 9.69 23.65 5.06
N PRO A 399 8.95 24.71 5.42
CA PRO A 399 7.48 24.67 5.51
C PRO A 399 6.76 24.43 4.18
N ASN A 400 7.43 24.67 3.06
CA ASN A 400 6.84 24.50 1.73
C ASN A 400 7.31 23.23 1.03
N GLU A 401 8.18 22.41 1.63
CA GLU A 401 8.64 21.15 1.03
C GLU A 401 7.82 19.97 1.53
N ARG A 402 7.46 19.06 0.62
CA ARG A 402 6.81 17.78 0.97
C ARG A 402 7.83 16.83 1.58
N PRO A 403 7.62 16.38 2.83
CA PRO A 403 8.52 15.44 3.49
C PRO A 403 8.47 14.04 2.88
N TYR A 404 9.52 13.27 3.14
CA TYR A 404 9.60 11.85 2.84
C TYR A 404 10.06 11.06 4.06
N ALA A 405 9.35 9.98 4.38
CA ALA A 405 9.81 8.99 5.34
C ALA A 405 9.39 7.57 4.95
N LEU A 406 10.33 6.62 5.11
CA LEU A 406 10.12 5.20 4.89
C LEU A 406 10.03 4.49 6.25
N HIS A 407 8.84 4.08 6.63
CA HIS A 407 8.54 3.47 7.93
C HIS A 407 8.45 1.94 7.84
N ARG A 408 8.82 1.25 8.93
CA ARG A 408 8.56 -0.20 9.09
C ARG A 408 7.23 -0.48 9.78
N ASN A 409 6.67 0.48 10.48
CA ASN A 409 5.42 0.33 11.20
C ASN A 409 4.58 1.61 11.15
N GLY A 410 3.34 1.44 11.55
CA GLY A 410 2.34 2.48 11.59
C GLY A 410 1.02 1.90 12.07
N TYR A 411 -0.08 2.55 11.68
CA TYR A 411 -1.44 2.10 11.95
C TYR A 411 -2.42 2.78 10.99
N ALA A 412 -3.73 2.49 11.14
CA ALA A 412 -4.79 3.18 10.42
C ALA A 412 -4.65 4.71 10.58
N GLY A 413 -4.66 5.44 9.48
CA GLY A 413 -4.45 6.90 9.49
C GLY A 413 -3.03 7.35 9.15
N MET A 414 -2.03 6.45 9.06
CA MET A 414 -0.65 6.82 8.70
C MET A 414 -0.54 7.43 7.29
N GLN A 415 -1.48 7.12 6.39
CA GLN A 415 -1.53 7.66 5.03
C GLN A 415 -1.66 9.19 5.00
N ARG A 416 -2.23 9.81 6.04
CA ARG A 416 -2.32 11.27 6.20
C ARG A 416 -0.95 11.97 6.24
N TYR A 417 0.12 11.20 6.43
CA TYR A 417 1.48 11.67 6.58
C TYR A 417 2.37 11.24 5.41
N ALA A 418 1.79 10.92 4.26
CA ALA A 418 2.50 10.40 3.08
C ALA A 418 3.52 9.31 3.41
N SER A 419 3.26 8.50 4.44
CA SER A 419 4.17 7.48 4.95
C SER A 419 4.35 6.36 3.93
N PHE A 420 5.60 6.10 3.56
CA PHE A 420 5.98 4.91 2.82
C PHE A 420 6.20 3.73 3.78
N LEU A 421 5.92 2.52 3.30
CA LEU A 421 6.07 1.29 4.08
C LEU A 421 6.76 0.22 3.23
N TRP A 422 7.57 -0.64 3.86
CA TRP A 422 8.15 -1.81 3.19
C TRP A 422 7.97 -3.08 4.02
N SER A 423 8.06 -4.22 3.36
CA SER A 423 7.76 -5.53 3.95
C SER A 423 8.79 -6.06 4.98
N GLY A 424 9.81 -5.29 5.37
CA GLY A 424 10.82 -5.75 6.35
C GLY A 424 11.83 -6.75 5.79
N ASP A 425 12.49 -7.50 6.69
CA ASP A 425 13.68 -8.34 6.40
C ASP A 425 13.32 -9.70 5.80
N VAL A 426 12.70 -9.71 4.64
CA VAL A 426 12.26 -10.94 3.96
C VAL A 426 13.42 -11.69 3.29
N TYR A 427 13.24 -13.00 3.06
CA TYR A 427 14.23 -13.85 2.43
C TYR A 427 14.09 -13.86 0.91
N SER A 428 15.22 -13.98 0.21
CA SER A 428 15.32 -14.04 -1.25
C SER A 428 14.85 -15.41 -1.76
N THR A 429 13.53 -15.65 -1.80
CA THR A 429 12.94 -16.89 -2.29
C THR A 429 11.80 -16.61 -3.28
N TRP A 430 11.49 -17.57 -4.13
CA TRP A 430 10.35 -17.51 -5.05
C TRP A 430 9.00 -17.47 -4.30
N GLU A 431 8.92 -18.19 -3.17
CA GLU A 431 7.73 -18.15 -2.31
C GLU A 431 7.49 -16.76 -1.76
N THR A 432 8.55 -16.06 -1.33
CA THR A 432 8.47 -14.68 -0.85
C THR A 432 7.96 -13.74 -1.95
N LEU A 433 8.56 -13.79 -3.14
CA LEU A 433 8.12 -12.96 -4.26
C LEU A 433 6.63 -13.20 -4.59
N LYS A 434 6.21 -14.45 -4.63
CA LYS A 434 4.81 -14.83 -4.88
C LYS A 434 3.87 -14.28 -3.82
N THR A 435 4.23 -14.38 -2.56
CA THR A 435 3.43 -13.93 -1.42
C THR A 435 3.30 -12.40 -1.37
N HIS A 436 4.27 -11.67 -1.90
CA HIS A 436 4.29 -10.21 -1.85
C HIS A 436 3.23 -9.57 -2.75
N ILE A 437 2.69 -10.25 -3.74
CA ILE A 437 1.63 -9.71 -4.60
C ILE A 437 0.32 -9.57 -3.80
N PRO A 438 -0.26 -10.64 -3.22
CA PRO A 438 -1.46 -10.51 -2.39
C PRO A 438 -1.24 -9.64 -1.14
N LEU A 439 -0.01 -9.60 -0.61
CA LEU A 439 0.35 -8.74 0.51
C LEU A 439 0.25 -7.26 0.13
N ALA A 440 0.83 -6.86 -1.01
CA ALA A 440 0.72 -5.49 -1.53
C ALA A 440 -0.73 -5.06 -1.76
N ILE A 441 -1.54 -5.95 -2.34
CA ILE A 441 -2.96 -5.69 -2.61
C ILE A 441 -3.73 -5.42 -1.31
N ASN A 442 -3.59 -6.29 -0.30
CA ASN A 442 -4.28 -6.13 0.99
C ASN A 442 -3.78 -4.90 1.77
N THR A 443 -2.48 -4.57 1.64
CA THR A 443 -1.91 -3.36 2.23
C THR A 443 -2.56 -2.10 1.63
N GLY A 444 -2.69 -2.04 0.30
CA GLY A 444 -3.40 -0.97 -0.38
C GLY A 444 -4.88 -0.87 0.00
N LEU A 445 -5.59 -2.01 0.07
CA LEU A 445 -6.98 -2.08 0.52
C LEU A 445 -7.16 -1.69 2.00
N SER A 446 -6.07 -1.69 2.78
CA SER A 446 -6.07 -1.22 4.18
C SER A 446 -5.68 0.26 4.32
N GLY A 447 -5.67 1.01 3.21
CA GLY A 447 -5.43 2.45 3.21
C GLY A 447 -3.95 2.85 3.24
N ILE A 448 -3.02 1.94 2.97
CA ILE A 448 -1.58 2.23 2.88
C ILE A 448 -1.19 2.24 1.39
N PRO A 449 -1.19 3.39 0.70
CA PRO A 449 -1.01 3.45 -0.75
C PRO A 449 0.46 3.39 -1.19
N TYR A 450 1.42 3.74 -0.32
CA TYR A 450 2.84 3.87 -0.65
C TYR A 450 3.63 2.71 -0.06
N TRP A 451 3.54 1.57 -0.71
CA TRP A 451 4.16 0.33 -0.27
C TRP A 451 5.17 -0.20 -1.29
N GLY A 452 6.16 -0.94 -0.81
CA GLY A 452 7.08 -1.73 -1.61
C GLY A 452 7.76 -2.82 -0.79
N THR A 453 8.80 -3.39 -1.36
CA THR A 453 9.58 -4.49 -0.77
C THR A 453 11.06 -4.25 -1.03
N ASP A 454 11.92 -4.91 -0.26
CA ASP A 454 13.33 -5.01 -0.60
C ASP A 454 13.48 -5.87 -1.87
N ILE A 455 13.78 -5.22 -3.00
CA ILE A 455 13.87 -5.92 -4.29
C ILE A 455 14.99 -6.96 -4.23
N GLY A 456 14.62 -8.20 -4.54
CA GLY A 456 15.47 -9.37 -4.44
C GLY A 456 15.48 -10.04 -3.06
N GLY A 457 14.64 -9.56 -2.11
CA GLY A 457 14.63 -10.00 -0.70
C GLY A 457 15.79 -9.42 0.11
N PHE A 458 15.63 -9.23 1.42
CA PHE A 458 16.67 -8.68 2.27
C PHE A 458 17.78 -9.70 2.60
N VAL A 459 17.38 -10.94 2.96
CA VAL A 459 18.31 -12.01 3.32
C VAL A 459 18.55 -12.91 2.12
N PRO A 460 19.76 -12.93 1.52
CA PRO A 460 20.05 -13.81 0.39
C PRO A 460 19.99 -15.29 0.81
N THR A 461 19.48 -16.16 -0.06
CA THR A 461 19.38 -17.60 0.11
C THR A 461 19.95 -18.32 -1.11
N PRO A 462 20.03 -19.66 -1.13
CA PRO A 462 20.42 -20.39 -2.33
C PRO A 462 19.53 -20.14 -3.57
N GLU A 463 18.32 -19.60 -3.38
CA GLU A 463 17.43 -19.20 -4.47
C GLU A 463 17.73 -17.80 -5.02
N PHE A 464 18.59 -17.02 -4.35
CA PHE A 464 18.95 -15.68 -4.79
C PHE A 464 19.85 -15.75 -6.02
N THR A 465 19.26 -15.74 -7.18
CA THR A 465 19.87 -15.82 -8.51
C THR A 465 19.59 -14.57 -9.32
N ALA A 466 20.31 -14.38 -10.41
CA ALA A 466 20.05 -13.32 -11.39
C ALA A 466 18.58 -13.31 -11.85
N GLU A 467 18.00 -14.49 -12.10
CA GLU A 467 16.60 -14.63 -12.50
C GLU A 467 15.64 -14.11 -11.41
N LEU A 468 15.77 -14.57 -10.16
CA LEU A 468 14.91 -14.13 -9.06
C LEU A 468 15.03 -12.61 -8.86
N TYR A 469 16.27 -12.07 -8.90
CA TYR A 469 16.49 -10.64 -8.78
C TYR A 469 15.78 -9.84 -9.87
N VAL A 470 15.91 -10.27 -11.13
CA VAL A 470 15.26 -9.63 -12.30
C VAL A 470 13.73 -9.66 -12.14
N ARG A 471 13.14 -10.82 -11.80
CA ARG A 471 11.68 -10.94 -11.63
C ARG A 471 11.17 -10.05 -10.49
N TRP A 472 11.94 -9.95 -9.42
CA TRP A 472 11.59 -9.03 -8.33
C TRP A 472 11.75 -7.57 -8.72
N PHE A 473 12.78 -7.24 -9.53
CA PHE A 473 12.98 -5.90 -10.05
C PHE A 473 11.84 -5.46 -10.98
N GLN A 474 11.37 -6.36 -11.84
CA GLN A 474 10.20 -6.16 -12.69
C GLN A 474 8.95 -5.85 -11.85
N PHE A 475 8.66 -6.64 -10.83
CA PHE A 475 7.56 -6.39 -9.88
C PHE A 475 7.74 -5.04 -9.15
N GLY A 476 8.93 -4.79 -8.63
CA GLY A 476 9.25 -3.55 -7.91
C GLY A 476 9.03 -2.28 -8.74
N ALA A 477 9.26 -2.34 -10.06
CA ALA A 477 9.02 -1.21 -10.97
C ALA A 477 7.53 -0.80 -11.03
N PHE A 478 6.62 -1.69 -10.60
CA PHE A 478 5.18 -1.44 -10.50
C PHE A 478 4.66 -1.39 -9.04
N CYS A 479 5.57 -1.26 -8.07
CA CYS A 479 5.24 -0.85 -6.71
C CYS A 479 5.34 0.67 -6.57
N PRO A 480 4.55 1.34 -5.72
CA PRO A 480 4.73 2.76 -5.41
C PRO A 480 6.13 3.08 -4.88
N LEU A 481 6.63 2.30 -3.93
CA LEU A 481 8.03 2.33 -3.49
C LEU A 481 8.86 1.41 -4.38
N PHE A 482 9.74 1.99 -5.20
CA PHE A 482 10.65 1.26 -6.09
C PHE A 482 12.08 1.32 -5.52
N ARG A 483 12.40 0.40 -4.61
CA ARG A 483 13.64 0.42 -3.83
C ARG A 483 14.35 -0.91 -3.84
N CYS A 484 15.65 -0.92 -4.19
CA CYS A 484 16.53 -2.05 -3.96
C CYS A 484 17.23 -1.91 -2.61
N HIS A 485 17.22 -2.97 -1.83
CA HIS A 485 17.93 -3.08 -0.55
C HIS A 485 18.18 -4.55 -0.20
N GLY A 486 19.17 -4.81 0.64
CA GLY A 486 19.42 -6.12 1.23
C GLY A 486 20.90 -6.37 1.53
N ARG A 487 21.15 -7.50 2.16
CA ARG A 487 22.51 -8.01 2.42
C ARG A 487 23.15 -8.44 1.10
N ALA A 488 24.48 -8.52 1.05
CA ALA A 488 25.24 -8.62 -0.19
C ALA A 488 24.87 -7.44 -1.13
N TRP A 489 25.03 -6.22 -0.64
CA TRP A 489 24.45 -5.02 -1.23
C TRP A 489 24.91 -4.74 -2.67
N LYS A 490 26.13 -5.17 -3.06
CA LYS A 490 26.60 -5.01 -4.44
C LYS A 490 25.75 -5.77 -5.45
N LEU A 491 25.05 -6.84 -5.02
CA LEU A 491 24.07 -7.55 -5.86
C LEU A 491 22.72 -6.85 -5.93
N ARG A 492 22.53 -5.76 -5.19
CA ARG A 492 21.29 -4.96 -5.22
C ARG A 492 21.35 -3.77 -6.17
N VAL A 493 22.54 -3.44 -6.72
CA VAL A 493 22.64 -2.44 -7.80
C VAL A 493 22.35 -3.08 -9.16
N PRO A 494 21.78 -2.34 -10.13
CA PRO A 494 21.39 -2.89 -11.43
C PRO A 494 22.51 -3.60 -12.20
N TRP A 495 23.77 -3.22 -11.98
CA TRP A 495 24.97 -3.80 -12.63
C TRP A 495 25.69 -4.84 -11.79
N GLY A 496 25.22 -5.12 -10.56
CA GLY A 496 25.94 -5.92 -9.57
C GLY A 496 26.18 -7.37 -9.98
N TRP A 497 25.30 -7.95 -10.78
CA TRP A 497 25.36 -9.33 -11.25
C TRP A 497 26.40 -9.59 -12.35
N ASN A 498 27.18 -8.61 -12.72
CA ASN A 498 28.24 -8.73 -13.74
C ASN A 498 29.60 -8.19 -13.24
N THR A 499 29.86 -8.30 -11.95
CA THR A 499 31.08 -7.78 -11.32
C THR A 499 31.99 -8.86 -10.74
N GLY A 500 31.48 -10.08 -10.54
CA GLY A 500 32.16 -11.14 -9.83
C GLY A 500 32.28 -10.93 -8.31
N ASP A 501 31.70 -9.84 -7.76
CA ASP A 501 31.83 -9.42 -6.36
C ASP A 501 30.48 -9.18 -5.70
N PRO A 502 30.06 -10.01 -4.72
CA PRO A 502 28.80 -9.82 -3.99
C PRO A 502 28.87 -8.68 -2.98
N GLY A 503 30.04 -8.16 -2.67
CA GLY A 503 30.30 -7.18 -1.61
C GLY A 503 30.27 -7.80 -0.21
N PRO A 504 30.29 -6.96 0.83
CA PRO A 504 30.11 -7.40 2.21
C PRO A 504 28.76 -8.10 2.39
N THR A 505 28.75 -9.20 3.13
CA THR A 505 27.64 -10.14 3.15
C THR A 505 26.77 -10.03 4.40
N GLU A 506 27.38 -10.05 5.58
CA GLU A 506 26.72 -9.92 6.90
C GLU A 506 25.52 -10.87 7.06
N ILE A 507 25.70 -12.17 6.75
CA ILE A 507 24.64 -13.18 6.76
C ILE A 507 24.75 -14.21 7.89
N GLU A 508 25.79 -14.13 8.73
CA GLU A 508 26.19 -15.14 9.70
C GLU A 508 25.10 -15.44 10.74
N HIS A 509 24.17 -14.50 10.96
CA HIS A 509 23.12 -14.63 11.95
C HIS A 509 21.80 -15.16 11.38
N TYR A 510 21.71 -15.41 10.07
CA TYR A 510 20.47 -15.82 9.42
C TYR A 510 20.51 -17.30 9.03
N THR A 511 19.63 -18.10 9.61
CA THR A 511 19.50 -19.52 9.27
C THR A 511 19.06 -19.67 7.82
N GLY A 512 19.80 -20.48 7.05
CA GLY A 512 19.52 -20.73 5.63
C GLY A 512 19.96 -19.60 4.68
N ALA A 513 20.62 -18.57 5.19
CA ALA A 513 21.22 -17.54 4.33
C ALA A 513 22.41 -18.13 3.54
N ALA A 514 22.51 -17.72 2.27
CA ALA A 514 23.61 -18.07 1.39
C ALA A 514 23.80 -17.00 0.33
N ILE A 515 25.03 -16.80 -0.13
CA ILE A 515 25.37 -15.88 -1.20
C ILE A 515 25.59 -16.65 -2.49
N PRO A 516 25.24 -16.08 -3.66
CA PRO A 516 25.61 -16.63 -4.95
C PRO A 516 27.12 -16.81 -5.07
N ASP A 517 27.55 -17.92 -5.67
CA ASP A 517 28.95 -18.14 -6.02
C ASP A 517 29.42 -17.07 -7.02
N SER A 518 30.68 -16.63 -6.91
CA SER A 518 31.24 -15.60 -7.80
C SER A 518 31.14 -15.96 -9.27
N SER A 519 31.18 -17.24 -9.62
CA SER A 519 31.01 -17.74 -11.00
C SER A 519 29.62 -17.42 -11.58
N GLN A 520 28.62 -17.21 -10.72
CA GLN A 520 27.27 -16.82 -11.14
C GLN A 520 27.13 -15.31 -11.36
N LEU A 521 28.14 -14.50 -11.03
CA LEU A 521 28.10 -13.05 -11.06
C LEU A 521 28.72 -12.48 -12.34
N HIS A 522 28.42 -13.11 -13.48
CA HIS A 522 28.85 -12.71 -14.82
C HIS A 522 27.67 -12.67 -15.82
N ASP A 523 26.50 -12.26 -15.36
CA ASP A 523 25.29 -12.15 -16.19
C ASP A 523 25.02 -10.69 -16.58
N ALA A 524 25.52 -10.28 -17.76
CA ALA A 524 25.35 -8.93 -18.30
C ALA A 524 23.87 -8.60 -18.66
N ARG A 525 23.00 -9.61 -18.81
CA ARG A 525 21.58 -9.38 -19.13
C ARG A 525 20.85 -8.66 -18.01
N VAL A 526 21.27 -8.86 -16.76
CA VAL A 526 20.63 -8.23 -15.59
C VAL A 526 20.61 -6.71 -15.71
N GLU A 527 21.75 -6.06 -16.05
CA GLU A 527 21.80 -4.61 -16.22
C GLU A 527 20.87 -4.14 -17.36
N VAL A 528 20.84 -4.88 -18.46
CA VAL A 528 20.00 -4.54 -19.62
C VAL A 528 18.51 -4.58 -19.21
N ILE A 529 18.11 -5.60 -18.50
CA ILE A 529 16.71 -5.76 -18.05
C ILE A 529 16.36 -4.72 -16.99
N CYS A 530 17.23 -4.50 -16.00
CA CYS A 530 17.03 -3.46 -15.00
C CYS A 530 16.87 -2.08 -15.65
N ARG A 531 17.74 -1.73 -16.63
CA ARG A 531 17.62 -0.50 -17.42
C ARG A 531 16.25 -0.36 -18.08
N LYS A 532 15.79 -1.43 -18.76
CA LYS A 532 14.46 -1.45 -19.42
C LYS A 532 13.33 -1.05 -18.46
N TYR A 533 13.34 -1.60 -17.25
CA TYR A 533 12.30 -1.32 -16.25
C TYR A 533 12.51 0.00 -15.49
N LEU A 534 13.73 0.45 -15.30
CA LEU A 534 14.02 1.81 -14.83
C LEU A 534 13.50 2.85 -15.80
N GLU A 535 13.87 2.73 -17.08
CA GLU A 535 13.42 3.66 -18.12
C GLU A 535 11.90 3.63 -18.29
N LEU A 536 11.28 2.45 -18.25
CA LEU A 536 9.83 2.30 -18.29
C LEU A 536 9.15 3.00 -17.10
N ARG A 537 9.67 2.81 -15.87
CA ARG A 537 9.16 3.48 -14.68
C ARG A 537 9.17 4.99 -14.82
N TYR A 538 10.29 5.55 -15.29
CA TYR A 538 10.43 7.01 -15.46
C TYR A 538 9.56 7.55 -16.60
N ARG A 539 9.37 6.79 -17.65
CA ARG A 539 8.40 7.15 -18.70
C ARG A 539 6.96 7.12 -18.20
N LEU A 540 6.61 6.20 -17.32
CA LEU A 540 5.27 6.08 -16.75
C LEU A 540 5.03 7.00 -15.53
N LEU A 541 6.00 7.83 -15.11
CA LEU A 541 5.80 8.77 -13.98
C LEU A 541 4.60 9.71 -14.18
N PRO A 542 4.30 10.27 -15.37
CA PRO A 542 3.11 11.09 -15.54
C PRO A 542 1.81 10.33 -15.26
N TYR A 543 1.73 9.07 -15.68
CA TYR A 543 0.61 8.19 -15.34
C TYR A 543 0.56 7.88 -13.85
N LEU A 544 1.67 7.42 -13.27
CA LEU A 544 1.76 7.05 -11.85
C LEU A 544 1.41 8.23 -10.94
N TYR A 545 1.97 9.41 -11.20
CA TYR A 545 1.77 10.60 -10.39
C TYR A 545 0.30 11.06 -10.44
N SER A 546 -0.35 10.93 -11.60
CA SER A 546 -1.79 11.17 -11.74
C SER A 546 -2.63 10.17 -10.95
N MET A 547 -2.22 8.89 -10.89
CA MET A 547 -2.91 7.87 -10.08
C MET A 547 -2.69 8.08 -8.58
N VAL A 548 -1.51 8.55 -8.17
CA VAL A 548 -1.24 8.98 -6.79
C VAL A 548 -2.14 10.17 -6.43
N HIS A 549 -2.24 11.18 -7.29
CA HIS A 549 -3.15 12.31 -7.09
C HIS A 549 -4.61 11.85 -6.98
N GLU A 550 -5.07 10.92 -7.83
CA GLU A 550 -6.40 10.33 -7.71
C GLU A 550 -6.61 9.72 -6.32
N GLY A 551 -5.61 8.96 -5.82
CA GLY A 551 -5.64 8.37 -4.48
C GLY A 551 -5.82 9.40 -3.37
N THR A 552 -5.22 10.59 -3.49
CA THR A 552 -5.39 11.69 -2.50
C THR A 552 -6.80 12.30 -2.51
N LYS A 553 -7.63 11.98 -3.49
CA LYS A 553 -9.03 12.44 -3.59
C LYS A 553 -10.05 11.35 -3.27
N THR A 554 -9.68 10.09 -3.51
CA THR A 554 -10.63 8.96 -3.48
C THR A 554 -10.30 7.91 -2.41
N GLY A 555 -9.07 7.88 -1.88
CA GLY A 555 -8.56 6.81 -1.03
C GLY A 555 -8.19 5.53 -1.79
N LEU A 556 -8.32 5.50 -3.12
CA LEU A 556 -7.95 4.34 -3.93
C LEU A 556 -6.42 4.18 -4.00
N PRO A 557 -5.89 2.97 -3.78
CA PRO A 557 -4.45 2.72 -3.89
C PRO A 557 -4.00 2.70 -5.36
N VAL A 558 -2.69 2.78 -5.60
CA VAL A 558 -2.10 2.57 -6.93
C VAL A 558 -2.15 1.09 -7.33
N MET A 559 -1.80 0.18 -6.40
CA MET A 559 -1.91 -1.27 -6.59
C MET A 559 -3.29 -1.72 -6.16
N ARG A 560 -4.13 -2.12 -7.12
CA ARG A 560 -5.56 -2.38 -6.91
C ARG A 560 -5.90 -3.85 -7.10
N ALA A 561 -6.63 -4.45 -6.14
CA ALA A 561 -7.31 -5.72 -6.40
C ALA A 561 -8.20 -5.58 -7.64
N LEU A 562 -8.27 -6.61 -8.46
CA LEU A 562 -9.21 -6.61 -9.62
C LEU A 562 -10.65 -6.39 -9.17
N TRP A 563 -10.99 -6.85 -7.97
CA TRP A 563 -12.29 -6.60 -7.32
C TRP A 563 -12.73 -5.13 -7.32
N LEU A 564 -11.80 -4.17 -7.16
CA LEU A 564 -12.14 -2.73 -7.13
C LEU A 564 -12.78 -2.23 -8.43
N HIS A 565 -12.52 -2.89 -9.55
CA HIS A 565 -13.05 -2.53 -10.87
C HIS A 565 -13.97 -3.57 -11.47
N PHE A 566 -13.94 -4.82 -10.95
CA PHE A 566 -14.72 -5.95 -11.46
C PHE A 566 -15.38 -6.73 -10.30
N PRO A 567 -16.22 -6.07 -9.47
CA PRO A 567 -16.78 -6.69 -8.27
C PRO A 567 -17.76 -7.84 -8.55
N ASN A 568 -18.32 -7.89 -9.75
CA ASN A 568 -19.28 -8.91 -10.16
C ASN A 568 -18.63 -10.08 -10.92
N ASP A 569 -17.33 -10.06 -11.11
CA ASP A 569 -16.55 -11.10 -11.76
C ASP A 569 -15.88 -11.97 -10.70
N ALA A 570 -16.41 -13.18 -10.49
CA ALA A 570 -15.95 -14.06 -9.42
C ALA A 570 -14.46 -14.47 -9.56
N SER A 571 -13.94 -14.58 -10.80
CA SER A 571 -12.53 -14.85 -11.04
C SER A 571 -11.66 -13.65 -10.68
N ALA A 572 -12.08 -12.44 -11.06
CA ALA A 572 -11.39 -11.20 -10.70
C ALA A 572 -11.38 -10.99 -9.18
N VAL A 573 -12.51 -11.23 -8.50
CA VAL A 573 -12.64 -11.11 -7.04
C VAL A 573 -11.67 -12.07 -6.31
N SER A 574 -11.42 -13.24 -6.87
CA SER A 574 -10.57 -14.27 -6.26
C SER A 574 -9.10 -14.22 -6.73
N CYS A 575 -8.76 -13.29 -7.63
CA CYS A 575 -7.44 -13.19 -8.23
C CYS A 575 -6.48 -12.43 -7.31
N GLY A 576 -5.49 -13.12 -6.76
CA GLY A 576 -4.50 -12.58 -5.82
C GLY A 576 -3.06 -12.59 -6.32
N ASP A 577 -2.81 -12.99 -7.56
CA ASP A 577 -1.46 -13.11 -8.15
C ASP A 577 -1.20 -12.13 -9.31
N GLU A 578 -2.14 -11.22 -9.53
CA GLU A 578 -2.08 -10.07 -10.42
C GLU A 578 -2.96 -8.93 -9.91
N TYR A 579 -2.73 -7.72 -10.40
CA TYR A 579 -3.41 -6.53 -9.91
C TYR A 579 -3.53 -5.45 -10.99
N LEU A 580 -4.44 -4.50 -10.78
CA LEU A 580 -4.42 -3.28 -11.58
C LEU A 580 -3.45 -2.26 -10.98
N TRP A 581 -2.61 -1.67 -11.82
CA TRP A 581 -1.77 -0.52 -11.49
C TRP A 581 -2.47 0.75 -12.00
N GLY A 582 -3.01 1.51 -11.06
CA GLY A 582 -4.01 2.54 -11.37
C GLY A 582 -5.29 1.92 -11.93
N ARG A 583 -5.85 2.54 -12.97
CA ARG A 583 -7.12 2.10 -13.59
C ARG A 583 -6.94 1.37 -14.92
N SER A 584 -5.75 1.49 -15.54
CA SER A 584 -5.54 1.08 -16.92
C SER A 584 -4.68 -0.16 -17.10
N PHE A 585 -3.65 -0.35 -16.27
CA PHE A 585 -2.72 -1.46 -16.41
C PHE A 585 -3.12 -2.66 -15.57
N LEU A 586 -3.13 -3.84 -16.15
CA LEU A 586 -3.09 -5.12 -15.44
C LEU A 586 -1.64 -5.60 -15.44
N VAL A 587 -1.11 -5.86 -14.26
CA VAL A 587 0.26 -6.31 -13.99
C VAL A 587 0.21 -7.74 -13.49
N ALA A 588 0.85 -8.67 -14.19
CA ALA A 588 0.90 -10.09 -13.83
C ALA A 588 2.37 -10.53 -13.60
N PRO A 589 2.92 -10.36 -12.39
CA PRO A 589 4.30 -10.70 -12.10
C PRO A 589 4.59 -12.18 -12.32
N VAL A 590 5.83 -12.48 -12.75
CA VAL A 590 6.32 -13.84 -12.92
C VAL A 590 6.98 -14.29 -11.62
N VAL A 591 6.41 -15.30 -10.99
CA VAL A 591 6.77 -15.74 -9.62
C VAL A 591 7.23 -17.20 -9.56
N GLU A 592 7.53 -17.79 -10.69
CA GLU A 592 7.99 -19.19 -10.79
C GLU A 592 9.35 -19.22 -11.51
N LYS A 593 10.28 -20.00 -10.94
CA LYS A 593 11.62 -20.20 -11.49
C LYS A 593 11.55 -20.88 -12.87
N GLY A 594 12.28 -20.33 -13.83
CA GLY A 594 12.40 -20.91 -15.18
C GLY A 594 11.10 -20.87 -15.98
N ALA A 595 10.14 -20.05 -15.62
CA ALA A 595 8.86 -19.94 -16.31
C ALA A 595 9.05 -19.48 -17.76
N ALA A 596 8.54 -20.27 -18.72
CA ALA A 596 8.47 -19.94 -20.15
C ALA A 596 7.12 -19.32 -20.55
N ASN A 597 6.14 -19.38 -19.66
CA ASN A 597 4.82 -18.79 -19.84
C ASN A 597 4.22 -18.37 -18.51
N ARG A 598 3.21 -17.49 -18.56
CA ARG A 598 2.42 -17.04 -17.41
C ARG A 598 0.94 -17.13 -17.77
N ARG A 599 0.16 -17.73 -16.90
CA ARG A 599 -1.30 -17.65 -16.99
C ARG A 599 -1.75 -16.30 -16.45
N VAL A 600 -2.60 -15.60 -17.18
CA VAL A 600 -3.11 -14.28 -16.82
C VAL A 600 -4.62 -14.30 -16.94
N TYR A 601 -5.32 -13.91 -15.90
CA TYR A 601 -6.76 -13.69 -15.96
C TYR A 601 -7.06 -12.28 -16.46
N LEU A 602 -7.62 -12.16 -17.65
CA LEU A 602 -8.12 -10.87 -18.15
C LEU A 602 -9.61 -10.76 -17.81
N PRO A 603 -10.03 -9.83 -16.93
CA PRO A 603 -11.44 -9.57 -16.67
C PRO A 603 -12.21 -9.19 -17.94
N GLN A 604 -13.56 -9.26 -17.88
CA GLN A 604 -14.41 -8.98 -19.02
C GLN A 604 -14.10 -7.61 -19.65
N GLY A 605 -14.03 -7.55 -20.97
CA GLY A 605 -13.69 -6.41 -21.80
C GLY A 605 -12.56 -6.70 -22.77
N GLU A 606 -12.11 -5.70 -23.50
CA GLU A 606 -10.96 -5.82 -24.41
C GLU A 606 -9.69 -5.30 -23.72
N TRP A 607 -8.58 -5.97 -24.02
CA TRP A 607 -7.26 -5.69 -23.45
C TRP A 607 -6.21 -5.62 -24.54
N HIS A 608 -5.18 -4.80 -24.37
CA HIS A 608 -4.03 -4.73 -25.25
C HIS A 608 -2.78 -5.20 -24.51
N ASP A 609 -2.04 -6.15 -25.08
CA ASP A 609 -0.70 -6.47 -24.58
C ASP A 609 0.18 -5.21 -24.73
N PHE A 610 0.75 -4.75 -23.62
CA PHE A 610 1.54 -3.50 -23.61
C PHE A 610 2.78 -3.57 -24.51
N TRP A 611 3.35 -4.77 -24.68
CA TRP A 611 4.60 -4.94 -25.41
C TRP A 611 4.38 -5.12 -26.92
N SER A 612 3.37 -5.84 -27.32
CA SER A 612 3.07 -6.14 -28.72
C SER A 612 1.94 -5.31 -29.32
N GLU A 613 1.18 -4.57 -28.48
CA GLU A 613 -0.06 -3.87 -28.84
C GLU A 613 -1.17 -4.78 -29.36
N GLU A 614 -1.00 -6.10 -29.29
CA GLU A 614 -2.01 -7.08 -29.69
C GLU A 614 -3.26 -7.00 -28.80
N GLN A 615 -4.42 -6.92 -29.45
CA GLN A 615 -5.71 -6.86 -28.75
C GLN A 615 -6.22 -8.27 -28.44
N THR A 616 -6.74 -8.44 -27.23
CA THR A 616 -7.24 -9.71 -26.70
C THR A 616 -8.54 -9.49 -25.93
N THR A 617 -9.55 -10.30 -26.20
CA THR A 617 -10.82 -10.31 -25.46
C THR A 617 -10.64 -10.99 -24.11
N GLY A 618 -11.06 -10.32 -23.04
CA GLY A 618 -11.05 -10.81 -21.66
C GLY A 618 -12.26 -11.68 -21.29
N GLY A 619 -12.56 -11.78 -20.00
CA GLY A 619 -13.52 -12.70 -19.41
C GLY A 619 -12.97 -14.13 -19.34
N ARG A 620 -11.66 -14.30 -19.41
CA ARG A 620 -11.00 -15.62 -19.45
C ARG A 620 -9.54 -15.56 -18.99
N GLU A 621 -9.01 -16.72 -18.65
CA GLU A 621 -7.58 -16.95 -18.51
C GLU A 621 -6.92 -17.11 -19.89
N ILE A 622 -5.76 -16.51 -20.05
CA ILE A 622 -4.90 -16.66 -21.23
C ILE A 622 -3.51 -17.17 -20.81
N ILE A 623 -2.77 -17.73 -21.75
CA ILE A 623 -1.38 -18.13 -21.56
C ILE A 623 -0.50 -17.18 -22.36
N ARG A 624 0.35 -16.40 -21.66
CA ARG A 624 1.31 -15.49 -22.27
C ARG A 624 2.70 -16.12 -22.25
N ASN A 625 3.28 -16.37 -23.43
CA ASN A 625 4.69 -16.77 -23.52
C ASN A 625 5.58 -15.62 -23.05
N ILE A 626 6.59 -15.93 -22.27
CA ILE A 626 7.51 -14.97 -21.67
C ILE A 626 8.95 -15.42 -21.81
N ASP A 627 9.83 -14.44 -21.82
CA ASP A 627 11.27 -14.58 -21.61
C ASP A 627 11.67 -13.87 -20.31
N LEU A 628 12.96 -13.85 -19.99
CA LEU A 628 13.45 -13.18 -18.79
C LEU A 628 13.22 -11.66 -18.80
N GLU A 629 13.17 -11.03 -19.99
CA GLU A 629 13.01 -9.59 -20.15
C GLU A 629 11.55 -9.13 -20.05
N THR A 630 10.59 -10.06 -20.13
CA THR A 630 9.16 -9.73 -20.25
C THR A 630 8.41 -10.10 -18.96
N MET A 631 7.80 -9.12 -18.33
CA MET A 631 6.69 -9.29 -17.39
C MET A 631 5.39 -8.97 -18.13
N PRO A 632 4.37 -9.85 -18.10
CA PRO A 632 3.08 -9.58 -18.73
C PRO A 632 2.44 -8.31 -18.18
N LEU A 633 2.14 -7.39 -19.08
CA LEU A 633 1.44 -6.13 -18.85
C LEU A 633 0.34 -6.01 -19.89
N TYR A 634 -0.87 -5.73 -19.44
CA TYR A 634 -2.00 -5.49 -20.32
C TYR A 634 -2.60 -4.12 -20.02
N VAL A 635 -3.05 -3.43 -21.07
CA VAL A 635 -3.75 -2.16 -20.91
C VAL A 635 -5.20 -2.35 -21.32
N ARG A 636 -6.10 -1.91 -20.46
CA ARG A 636 -7.53 -1.98 -20.71
C ARG A 636 -7.92 -1.11 -21.91
N ALA A 637 -8.74 -1.65 -22.80
CA ALA A 637 -9.34 -0.85 -23.88
C ALA A 637 -10.16 0.31 -23.29
N GLY A 638 -10.17 1.45 -23.97
CA GLY A 638 -10.69 2.69 -23.43
C GLY A 638 -9.75 3.32 -22.41
N SER A 639 -8.44 3.23 -22.63
CA SER A 639 -7.43 3.91 -21.80
C SER A 639 -6.63 4.92 -22.58
N ILE A 640 -6.27 6.02 -21.92
CA ILE A 640 -5.27 7.01 -22.36
C ILE A 640 -4.12 6.92 -21.37
N VAL A 641 -2.92 6.57 -21.86
CA VAL A 641 -1.73 6.41 -21.02
C VAL A 641 -0.71 7.49 -21.35
N PRO A 642 -0.52 8.49 -20.50
CA PRO A 642 0.53 9.48 -20.65
C PRO A 642 1.90 8.88 -20.25
N MET A 643 2.90 9.09 -21.12
CA MET A 643 4.29 8.70 -20.91
C MET A 643 5.22 9.86 -21.19
N GLY A 644 6.11 10.14 -20.26
CA GLY A 644 7.18 11.13 -20.43
C GLY A 644 8.37 10.59 -21.22
N PRO A 645 9.37 11.43 -21.49
CA PRO A 645 10.67 11.00 -21.97
C PRO A 645 11.41 10.17 -20.91
N VAL A 646 12.43 9.43 -21.35
CA VAL A 646 13.38 8.79 -20.43
C VAL A 646 14.16 9.90 -19.71
N LYS A 647 14.27 9.77 -18.39
CA LYS A 647 14.98 10.71 -17.52
C LYS A 647 15.92 9.95 -16.60
N GLN A 648 17.03 10.58 -16.19
CA GLN A 648 17.93 10.01 -15.19
C GLN A 648 17.48 10.29 -13.73
N PHE A 649 16.68 11.32 -13.53
CA PHE A 649 16.05 11.70 -12.25
C PHE A 649 14.75 12.44 -12.52
N THR A 650 13.83 12.43 -11.58
CA THR A 650 12.46 12.92 -11.76
C THR A 650 12.38 14.40 -12.13
N SER A 651 13.28 15.23 -11.60
CA SER A 651 13.34 16.67 -11.87
C SER A 651 14.11 17.05 -13.13
N GLU A 652 14.63 16.07 -13.90
CA GLU A 652 15.33 16.34 -15.16
C GLU A 652 14.39 17.02 -16.17
N LYS A 653 14.84 18.16 -16.69
CA LYS A 653 14.11 18.88 -17.74
C LYS A 653 14.37 18.24 -19.10
N SER A 654 13.35 18.13 -19.91
CA SER A 654 13.44 17.59 -21.27
C SER A 654 12.49 18.36 -22.18
N ASP A 655 12.98 18.67 -23.38
CA ASP A 655 12.20 19.30 -24.46
C ASP A 655 11.45 18.25 -25.30
N ALA A 656 11.65 16.96 -25.04
CA ALA A 656 10.92 15.90 -25.74
C ALA A 656 9.42 15.93 -25.37
N PRO A 657 8.54 15.63 -26.34
CA PRO A 657 7.11 15.70 -26.14
C PRO A 657 6.63 14.66 -25.11
N LEU A 658 5.52 14.98 -24.43
CA LEU A 658 4.73 13.99 -23.72
C LEU A 658 4.06 13.08 -24.75
N THR A 659 4.12 11.77 -24.56
CA THR A 659 3.42 10.79 -25.40
C THR A 659 2.10 10.40 -24.75
N LEU A 660 0.99 10.49 -25.48
CA LEU A 660 -0.31 9.94 -25.08
C LEU A 660 -0.60 8.72 -25.95
N SER A 661 -0.57 7.54 -25.36
CA SER A 661 -0.96 6.30 -26.03
C SER A 661 -2.44 6.02 -25.79
N ILE A 662 -3.25 5.98 -26.84
CA ILE A 662 -4.67 5.63 -26.80
C ILE A 662 -4.80 4.13 -27.08
N TYR A 663 -5.46 3.41 -26.18
CA TYR A 663 -5.80 2.00 -26.31
C TYR A 663 -7.29 1.88 -26.65
N PRO A 664 -7.63 1.76 -27.94
CA PRO A 664 -9.02 1.85 -28.40
C PRO A 664 -9.85 0.62 -28.03
N GLY A 665 -11.17 0.69 -28.31
CA GLY A 665 -12.14 -0.38 -28.02
C GLY A 665 -13.24 0.03 -27.05
N ALA A 666 -13.10 1.21 -26.42
CA ALA A 666 -14.15 1.87 -25.63
C ALA A 666 -13.82 3.37 -25.48
N ASP A 667 -14.80 4.14 -25.05
CA ASP A 667 -14.60 5.53 -24.63
C ASP A 667 -13.62 5.60 -23.46
N ALA A 668 -12.78 6.63 -23.42
CA ALA A 668 -11.79 6.84 -22.37
C ALA A 668 -11.87 8.24 -21.77
N SER A 669 -11.48 8.33 -20.49
CA SER A 669 -11.18 9.61 -19.83
C SER A 669 -9.96 9.46 -18.93
N PHE A 670 -9.13 10.51 -18.88
CA PHE A 670 -7.97 10.56 -18.00
C PHE A 670 -7.69 12.01 -17.59
N LEU A 671 -7.33 12.22 -16.33
CA LEU A 671 -6.79 13.49 -15.84
C LEU A 671 -5.29 13.34 -15.67
N LEU A 672 -4.51 13.97 -16.52
CA LEU A 672 -3.08 14.15 -16.29
C LEU A 672 -2.89 15.25 -15.26
N TYR A 673 -2.27 14.92 -14.15
CA TYR A 673 -1.95 15.84 -13.07
C TYR A 673 -0.45 16.13 -13.03
N GLU A 674 -0.09 17.39 -12.94
CA GLU A 674 1.29 17.84 -12.74
C GLU A 674 1.33 19.03 -11.77
N ASP A 675 2.38 19.07 -10.94
CA ASP A 675 2.78 20.20 -10.10
C ASP A 675 4.33 20.32 -10.14
N ASP A 676 4.94 21.07 -9.25
CA ASP A 676 6.40 21.19 -9.18
C ASP A 676 7.12 19.93 -8.64
N GLY A 677 6.37 18.94 -8.17
CA GLY A 677 6.88 17.67 -7.67
C GLY A 677 7.49 17.72 -6.25
N THR A 678 7.60 18.88 -5.63
CA THR A 678 8.35 19.05 -4.37
C THR A 678 7.63 19.85 -3.32
N SER A 679 6.91 20.90 -3.70
CA SER A 679 6.30 21.83 -2.74
C SER A 679 4.82 21.55 -2.48
N PHE A 680 4.27 22.25 -1.49
CA PHE A 680 2.84 22.30 -1.22
C PHE A 680 2.09 23.37 -2.04
N ASN A 681 2.75 24.01 -3.00
CA ASN A 681 2.15 25.07 -3.83
C ASN A 681 0.90 24.63 -4.57
N TYR A 682 0.78 23.33 -4.90
CA TYR A 682 -0.42 22.77 -5.51
C TYR A 682 -1.69 23.00 -4.67
N ARG A 683 -1.57 23.10 -3.35
CA ARG A 683 -2.71 23.42 -2.44
C ARG A 683 -3.22 24.85 -2.65
N ASN A 684 -2.37 25.73 -3.18
CA ASN A 684 -2.66 27.12 -3.49
C ASN A 684 -3.04 27.34 -4.98
N GLY A 685 -3.24 26.24 -5.71
CA GLY A 685 -3.64 26.29 -7.12
C GLY A 685 -2.48 26.19 -8.13
N GLU A 686 -1.22 26.06 -7.68
CA GLU A 686 -0.04 25.92 -8.54
C GLU A 686 0.07 24.46 -9.08
N TRP A 687 -0.86 24.10 -9.96
CA TRP A 687 -0.89 22.79 -10.59
C TRP A 687 -1.52 22.86 -11.98
N MET A 688 -1.20 21.90 -12.83
CA MET A 688 -1.79 21.71 -14.15
C MET A 688 -2.55 20.39 -14.20
N GLY A 689 -3.82 20.45 -14.59
CA GLY A 689 -4.61 19.31 -14.99
C GLY A 689 -4.94 19.37 -16.47
N ILE A 690 -4.67 18.30 -17.20
CA ILE A 690 -5.17 18.15 -18.57
C ILE A 690 -6.24 17.05 -18.55
N GLU A 691 -7.49 17.45 -18.69
CA GLU A 691 -8.59 16.51 -18.91
C GLU A 691 -8.55 16.00 -20.34
N MET A 692 -8.53 14.69 -20.47
CA MET A 692 -8.45 13.98 -21.73
C MET A 692 -9.67 13.12 -21.89
N SER A 693 -10.34 13.18 -23.04
CA SER A 693 -11.46 12.29 -23.36
C SER A 693 -11.31 11.76 -24.79
N TRP A 694 -11.47 10.45 -24.93
CA TRP A 694 -11.50 9.73 -26.19
C TRP A 694 -12.91 9.24 -26.47
N ASN A 695 -13.43 9.57 -27.63
CA ASN A 695 -14.68 9.02 -28.12
C ASN A 695 -14.41 7.94 -29.17
N GLU A 696 -14.71 6.69 -28.82
CA GLU A 696 -14.39 5.54 -29.66
C GLU A 696 -15.18 5.55 -30.98
N SER A 697 -16.45 5.90 -30.94
CA SER A 697 -17.31 5.88 -32.13
C SER A 697 -16.94 6.95 -33.16
N ARG A 698 -16.42 8.09 -32.71
CA ARG A 698 -15.99 9.22 -33.56
C ARG A 698 -14.49 9.19 -33.86
N GLN A 699 -13.73 8.35 -33.17
CA GLN A 699 -12.26 8.33 -33.21
C GLN A 699 -11.66 9.73 -32.96
N THR A 700 -12.15 10.41 -31.92
CA THR A 700 -11.72 11.77 -31.57
C THR A 700 -11.18 11.84 -30.15
N LEU A 701 -10.05 12.54 -30.00
CA LEU A 701 -9.45 12.91 -28.72
C LEU A 701 -9.72 14.38 -28.45
N ARG A 702 -10.22 14.69 -27.26
CA ARG A 702 -10.36 16.06 -26.74
C ARG A 702 -9.39 16.25 -25.57
N LEU A 703 -8.71 17.39 -25.57
CA LEU A 703 -7.83 17.86 -24.49
C LEU A 703 -8.32 19.21 -24.01
N GLU A 704 -8.44 19.40 -22.71
CA GLU A 704 -8.76 20.71 -22.12
C GLU A 704 -8.14 20.85 -20.72
N LEU A 705 -7.95 22.08 -20.25
CA LEU A 705 -7.50 22.32 -18.88
C LEU A 705 -8.60 21.98 -17.90
N ALA A 706 -8.22 21.26 -16.84
CA ALA A 706 -9.09 20.99 -15.71
C ALA A 706 -9.49 22.30 -14.99
N SER A 707 -10.70 22.31 -14.47
CA SER A 707 -11.19 23.46 -13.70
C SER A 707 -10.23 23.80 -12.56
N ARG A 708 -9.94 25.08 -12.36
CA ARG A 708 -9.02 25.59 -11.32
C ARG A 708 -7.56 25.19 -11.49
N SER A 709 -7.15 24.74 -12.67
CA SER A 709 -5.75 24.50 -13.01
C SER A 709 -5.26 25.52 -14.05
N HIS A 710 -3.95 25.62 -14.22
CA HIS A 710 -3.35 26.49 -15.21
C HIS A 710 -2.14 25.82 -15.87
N MET A 711 -1.69 26.36 -17.01
CA MET A 711 -0.52 25.84 -17.70
C MET A 711 0.75 26.05 -16.87
N LEU A 712 1.48 24.96 -16.66
CA LEU A 712 2.84 24.99 -16.10
C LEU A 712 3.89 24.93 -17.20
N PRO A 713 5.11 25.47 -17.00
CA PRO A 713 6.20 25.35 -17.95
C PRO A 713 6.60 23.88 -18.23
N PRO A 714 6.96 23.53 -19.47
CA PRO A 714 6.96 24.38 -20.67
C PRO A 714 5.56 24.68 -21.18
N SER A 715 5.34 25.91 -21.66
CA SER A 715 4.07 26.32 -22.28
C SER A 715 4.38 27.11 -23.56
N PRO A 716 3.85 26.74 -24.73
CA PRO A 716 2.96 25.60 -24.97
C PRO A 716 3.66 24.26 -24.78
N ARG A 717 2.86 23.20 -24.53
CA ARG A 717 3.35 21.84 -24.37
C ARG A 717 3.21 21.05 -25.67
N ASP A 718 4.29 20.47 -26.17
CA ASP A 718 4.26 19.55 -27.28
C ASP A 718 3.81 18.16 -26.79
N ILE A 719 2.78 17.62 -27.45
CA ILE A 719 2.19 16.31 -27.11
C ILE A 719 2.16 15.46 -28.39
N GLU A 720 2.72 14.26 -28.28
CA GLU A 720 2.63 13.21 -29.29
C GLU A 720 1.48 12.26 -28.94
N VAL A 721 0.48 12.17 -29.81
CA VAL A 721 -0.65 11.24 -29.62
C VAL A 721 -0.49 10.06 -30.55
N ARG A 722 -0.55 8.85 -29.98
CA ARG A 722 -0.42 7.56 -30.66
C ARG A 722 -1.70 6.76 -30.60
N LEU A 723 -2.13 6.25 -31.77
CA LEU A 723 -3.28 5.36 -31.91
C LEU A 723 -3.00 4.32 -33.00
N LYS A 724 -2.88 3.04 -32.66
CA LYS A 724 -2.71 1.92 -33.62
C LYS A 724 -1.64 2.21 -34.70
N GLY A 725 -0.44 2.58 -34.26
CA GLY A 725 0.68 2.90 -35.17
C GLY A 725 0.60 4.26 -35.86
N LYS A 726 -0.52 4.99 -35.76
CA LYS A 726 -0.60 6.39 -36.23
C LYS A 726 -0.08 7.31 -35.12
N THR A 727 0.60 8.38 -35.53
CA THR A 727 1.14 9.40 -34.62
C THR A 727 0.75 10.78 -35.11
N GLN A 728 0.27 11.63 -34.22
CA GLN A 728 0.00 13.05 -34.51
C GLN A 728 0.63 13.93 -33.43
N MET A 729 1.18 15.06 -33.85
CA MET A 729 1.73 16.06 -32.91
C MET A 729 0.73 17.18 -32.68
N VAL A 730 0.58 17.60 -31.45
CA VAL A 730 -0.27 18.74 -31.06
C VAL A 730 0.46 19.65 -30.09
N LYS A 731 0.26 20.97 -30.25
CA LYS A 731 0.72 21.99 -29.29
C LYS A 731 -0.45 22.39 -28.38
N PHE A 732 -0.39 21.93 -27.12
CA PHE A 732 -1.40 22.29 -26.16
C PHE A 732 -1.03 23.62 -25.46
N THR A 733 -1.93 24.59 -25.59
CA THR A 733 -1.78 25.96 -25.05
C THR A 733 -2.70 26.24 -23.85
N GLY A 734 -3.40 25.22 -23.37
CA GLY A 734 -4.46 25.37 -22.37
C GLY A 734 -5.86 25.63 -22.95
N LYS A 735 -5.96 25.93 -24.24
CA LYS A 735 -7.26 26.02 -24.93
C LYS A 735 -7.74 24.61 -25.31
N PRO A 736 -9.06 24.35 -25.27
CA PRO A 736 -9.58 23.07 -25.73
C PRO A 736 -9.16 22.73 -27.15
N ILE A 737 -8.73 21.50 -27.36
CA ILE A 737 -8.34 20.96 -28.68
C ILE A 737 -9.12 19.67 -28.90
N GLU A 738 -9.63 19.50 -30.10
CA GLU A 738 -10.21 18.25 -30.60
C GLU A 738 -9.44 17.80 -31.86
N MET A 739 -9.10 16.51 -31.89
CA MET A 739 -8.36 15.92 -33.01
C MET A 739 -8.95 14.56 -33.37
N SER A 740 -8.99 14.25 -34.67
CA SER A 740 -9.54 13.00 -35.22
C SER A 740 -8.41 12.12 -35.81
N PHE A 741 -8.62 10.78 -35.79
CA PHE A 741 -7.65 9.78 -36.25
C PHE A 741 -8.13 8.92 -37.40
#